data_b3fe84bd719c1c8ee57b790d583b8d65
#
_entry.id   b3fe84bd719c1c8ee57b790d583b8d65
#
_cell.length_a   1.000
_cell.length_b   1.000
_cell.length_c   1.000
_cell.angle_alpha   90.00
_cell.angle_beta   90.00
_cell.angle_gamma   90.00
#
_symmetry.space_group_name_H-M   'P 1'
#
loop_
_entity.id
_entity.type
_entity.pdbx_description
1 polymer ?
#
loop_
_entity_poly.entity_id
_entity_poly.type
_entity_poly.pdbx_seq_one_letter_code
_entity_poly.pdbx_strand_id
1 'polypeptide(L)'
;MTDSAEIARLKAEAARAAAEAAAAKAQAAQAALDAALATQAGQSDQSETASQAAAPEAATQQAVPTETPAAPVESEPTAPAEASASEGELQGYAEQVRTGYSFTAPSMRLGAFLDGDTPVPGAPVGIPLGLMNRHCLVAGATGTGKTRTLQLMAERLSEAGVPVFVTDIKGDLTGLAQAGSSSEKLLARCASIGQSWEGKAFPTELLTLGGRGEGVPIRTTITEFGPLLLSRVLGLNDTQSSALQLIFHWADGQNLALIDLKDLRAVIDYLTNNDEGKEELKGIGGVSPATAGVILRELAALEASGGDVFFGEPAFDISDLMRVSTDGRGVISSLELPDLGSQGALFSTFLMWLLAELFQTLPEVGNPDKPKLVFFFDEAHLLFTDASKQFLQAVVQTVRLIRSKGVGIVFVTQSPTDVPDEVLAQLGSRVQHALRAHTPNDAANLKKAVSTFPTSPLDLAEVLTSLGTGQAVVTVLDEKGRPTPVAPTMLDAPAAVMGPAEASVVSSIMNSSPLLARYRDAVDNESAFELMEARLAAAAQAAEQAAAEAQRALDEAKARKEAEKQAAKEEAARQKELERLQREVEKAEERRQRELEKEALRRQREAEKAEERRQRATQRVIESTVKTVGTTAARSLTRSILGTLFK
;
A
#
# COMPACT_ATOMS: atom_id res chain seq x y z
N MET A 1 -47.14 -14.37 -19.43
CA MET A 1 -46.58 -12.97 -19.48
C MET A 1 -46.85 -12.17 -18.18
N THR A 2 -47.53 -12.75 -17.19
CA THR A 2 -47.82 -12.14 -15.87
C THR A 2 -46.72 -12.29 -14.83
N ASP A 3 -45.82 -13.26 -15.00
CA ASP A 3 -44.81 -13.63 -14.02
C ASP A 3 -43.61 -12.64 -13.94
N SER A 4 -43.25 -12.01 -15.07
CA SER A 4 -42.08 -11.10 -15.14
C SER A 4 -42.33 -9.73 -14.48
N ALA A 5 -43.57 -9.23 -14.52
CA ALA A 5 -43.95 -7.95 -13.90
C ALA A 5 -44.06 -8.08 -12.37
N GLU A 6 -44.50 -9.23 -11.90
CA GLU A 6 -44.62 -9.52 -10.48
C GLU A 6 -43.24 -9.73 -9.81
N ILE A 7 -42.32 -10.41 -10.50
CA ILE A 7 -40.90 -10.54 -10.08
C ILE A 7 -40.18 -9.18 -10.08
N ALA A 8 -40.44 -8.31 -11.04
CA ALA A 8 -39.89 -6.96 -11.08
C ALA A 8 -40.40 -6.10 -9.91
N ARG A 9 -41.70 -6.23 -9.56
CA ARG A 9 -42.31 -5.53 -8.42
C ARG A 9 -41.73 -6.01 -7.09
N LEU A 10 -41.58 -7.32 -6.88
CA LEU A 10 -40.99 -7.88 -5.67
C LEU A 10 -39.51 -7.49 -5.51
N LYS A 11 -38.74 -7.44 -6.61
CA LYS A 11 -37.36 -6.94 -6.58
C LYS A 11 -37.30 -5.46 -6.22
N ALA A 12 -38.20 -4.63 -6.72
CA ALA A 12 -38.26 -3.20 -6.38
C ALA A 12 -38.65 -2.98 -4.91
N GLU A 13 -39.56 -3.78 -4.39
CA GLU A 13 -39.96 -3.74 -3.00
C GLU A 13 -38.84 -4.20 -2.04
N ALA A 14 -38.12 -5.28 -2.39
CA ALA A 14 -36.93 -5.73 -1.66
C ALA A 14 -35.80 -4.71 -1.68
N ALA A 15 -35.54 -4.04 -2.82
CA ALA A 15 -34.54 -2.99 -2.92
C ALA A 15 -34.89 -1.77 -2.06
N ARG A 16 -36.17 -1.43 -1.97
CA ARG A 16 -36.67 -0.33 -1.14
C ARG A 16 -36.53 -0.62 0.36
N ALA A 17 -36.88 -1.83 0.78
CA ALA A 17 -36.69 -2.29 2.16
C ALA A 17 -35.19 -2.34 2.55
N ALA A 18 -34.31 -2.75 1.65
CA ALA A 18 -32.88 -2.74 1.88
C ALA A 18 -32.32 -1.31 2.01
N ALA A 19 -32.81 -0.36 1.21
CA ALA A 19 -32.42 1.04 1.31
C ALA A 19 -32.89 1.68 2.63
N GLU A 20 -34.10 1.39 3.07
CA GLU A 20 -34.63 1.87 4.36
C GLU A 20 -33.86 1.28 5.56
N ALA A 21 -33.49 0.00 5.49
CA ALA A 21 -32.66 -0.65 6.52
C ALA A 21 -31.23 -0.06 6.58
N ALA A 22 -30.64 0.28 5.42
CA ALA A 22 -29.35 0.94 5.35
C ALA A 22 -29.38 2.37 5.93
N ALA A 23 -30.44 3.13 5.63
CA ALA A 23 -30.65 4.47 6.19
C ALA A 23 -30.82 4.45 7.72
N ALA A 24 -31.57 3.48 8.25
CA ALA A 24 -31.74 3.30 9.69
C ALA A 24 -30.43 2.93 10.40
N LYS A 25 -29.58 2.09 9.78
CA LYS A 25 -28.24 1.77 10.30
C LYS A 25 -27.31 2.98 10.30
N ALA A 26 -27.35 3.80 9.25
CA ALA A 26 -26.55 5.02 9.18
C ALA A 26 -26.95 6.03 10.26
N GLN A 27 -28.25 6.20 10.52
CA GLN A 27 -28.76 7.06 11.60
C GLN A 27 -28.36 6.54 12.99
N ALA A 28 -28.41 5.23 13.22
CA ALA A 28 -27.97 4.64 14.48
C ALA A 28 -26.46 4.80 14.70
N ALA A 29 -25.63 4.66 13.66
CA ALA A 29 -24.20 4.89 13.72
C ALA A 29 -23.86 6.37 14.00
N GLN A 30 -24.60 7.31 13.41
CA GLN A 30 -24.44 8.74 13.68
C GLN A 30 -24.80 9.08 15.12
N ALA A 31 -25.90 8.57 15.64
CA ALA A 31 -26.30 8.77 17.02
C ALA A 31 -25.30 8.19 18.03
N ALA A 32 -24.68 7.05 17.70
CA ALA A 32 -23.63 6.46 18.53
C ALA A 32 -22.35 7.31 18.52
N LEU A 33 -21.99 7.89 17.37
CA LEU A 33 -20.85 8.80 17.24
C LEU A 33 -21.07 10.10 18.04
N ASP A 34 -22.26 10.67 17.93
CA ASP A 34 -22.63 11.89 18.65
C ASP A 34 -22.64 11.66 20.18
N ALA A 35 -23.08 10.49 20.64
CA ALA A 35 -23.02 10.10 22.05
C ALA A 35 -21.56 9.89 22.54
N ALA A 36 -20.68 9.32 21.71
CA ALA A 36 -19.27 9.16 22.05
C ALA A 36 -18.54 10.51 22.15
N LEU A 37 -18.84 11.45 21.23
CA LEU A 37 -18.30 12.82 21.26
C LEU A 37 -18.78 13.60 22.50
N ALA A 38 -20.04 13.44 22.87
CA ALA A 38 -20.59 14.06 24.10
C ALA A 38 -19.91 13.51 25.37
N THR A 39 -19.56 12.22 25.38
CA THR A 39 -18.86 11.59 26.51
C THR A 39 -17.40 12.09 26.60
N GLN A 40 -16.74 12.31 25.46
CA GLN A 40 -15.40 12.89 25.41
C GLN A 40 -15.37 14.36 25.86
N ALA A 41 -16.37 15.16 25.49
CA ALA A 41 -16.49 16.55 25.94
C ALA A 41 -16.73 16.64 27.47
N GLY A 42 -17.46 15.70 28.05
CA GLY A 42 -17.69 15.64 29.50
C GLY A 42 -16.45 15.18 30.32
N GLN A 43 -15.47 14.50 29.69
CA GLN A 43 -14.23 14.12 30.33
C GLN A 43 -13.16 15.23 30.31
N SER A 44 -13.20 16.14 29.33
CA SER A 44 -12.30 17.30 29.29
C SER A 44 -12.61 18.34 30.37
N ASP A 45 -13.89 18.49 30.76
CA ASP A 45 -14.28 19.42 31.84
C ASP A 45 -13.94 18.92 33.25
N GLN A 46 -13.72 17.60 33.42
CA GLN A 46 -13.32 17.03 34.72
C GLN A 46 -11.80 17.05 34.95
N SER A 47 -10.98 17.25 33.92
CA SER A 47 -9.52 17.32 34.06
C SER A 47 -8.99 18.72 34.40
N GLU A 48 -9.76 19.79 34.18
CA GLU A 48 -9.36 21.16 34.54
C GLU A 48 -9.65 21.53 36.01
N THR A 49 -10.52 20.80 36.70
CA THR A 49 -10.85 21.06 38.12
C THR A 49 -10.01 20.29 39.13
N ALA A 50 -9.11 19.39 38.73
CA ALA A 50 -8.29 18.59 39.63
C ALA A 50 -6.84 19.08 39.83
N SER A 51 -6.46 20.22 39.20
CA SER A 51 -5.07 20.73 39.26
C SER A 51 -4.87 21.94 40.18
N GLN A 52 -5.80 22.23 41.10
CA GLN A 52 -5.64 23.28 42.12
C GLN A 52 -5.90 22.76 43.55
N ALA A 53 -5.04 21.91 44.07
CA ALA A 53 -4.85 21.75 45.50
C ALA A 53 -3.69 20.79 45.78
N ALA A 54 -2.54 21.28 46.14
CA ALA A 54 -1.64 20.78 47.19
C ALA A 54 -0.18 21.14 46.91
N ALA A 55 0.24 22.25 47.45
CA ALA A 55 1.61 22.39 47.93
C ALA A 55 1.65 22.03 49.43
N PRO A 56 2.69 21.40 49.91
CA PRO A 56 3.22 21.74 51.19
C PRO A 56 4.71 22.12 51.17
N GLU A 57 4.96 23.07 52.10
CA GLU A 57 6.23 23.70 52.41
C GLU A 57 7.32 22.76 52.94
N ALA A 58 8.51 23.29 52.83
CA ALA A 58 9.64 23.33 53.76
C ALA A 58 10.47 22.06 54.07
N ALA A 59 11.74 22.15 53.80
CA ALA A 59 12.73 22.27 54.89
C ALA A 59 14.14 22.51 54.34
N THR A 60 14.69 23.56 54.85
CA THR A 60 16.09 24.03 54.84
C THR A 60 17.03 23.00 55.46
N GLN A 61 18.20 22.76 54.86
CA GLN A 61 19.42 22.50 55.65
C GLN A 61 20.67 22.93 54.84
N GLN A 62 21.43 23.74 55.53
CA GLN A 62 22.77 24.27 55.24
C GLN A 62 23.83 23.18 55.29
N ALA A 63 24.85 23.28 54.48
CA ALA A 63 26.20 22.87 54.82
C ALA A 63 27.25 23.63 54.01
N VAL A 64 28.24 24.02 54.66
CA VAL A 64 29.38 24.91 54.58
C VAL A 64 30.53 24.34 53.67
N PRO A 65 31.51 25.16 53.25
CA PRO A 65 32.32 24.94 52.03
C PRO A 65 33.66 24.26 52.33
N THR A 66 34.27 23.70 51.30
CA THR A 66 35.70 23.36 51.32
C THR A 66 36.41 23.82 50.05
N GLU A 67 37.62 24.30 50.30
CA GLU A 67 38.52 25.10 49.50
C GLU A 67 39.05 24.49 48.20
N THR A 68 39.40 25.40 47.34
CA THR A 68 40.19 25.36 46.09
C THR A 68 41.62 24.81 46.28
N PRO A 69 42.24 24.31 45.22
CA PRO A 69 43.42 25.08 44.72
C PRO A 69 43.46 25.36 43.22
N ALA A 70 44.20 26.40 42.94
CA ALA A 70 44.37 27.24 41.80
C ALA A 70 44.85 26.60 40.49
N ALA A 71 44.44 27.29 39.45
CA ALA A 71 44.72 27.44 38.04
C ALA A 71 46.06 26.97 37.47
N PRO A 72 46.10 26.79 36.10
CA PRO A 72 46.74 27.86 35.35
C PRO A 72 45.89 28.45 34.19
N VAL A 73 46.18 29.68 33.94
CA VAL A 73 45.71 30.60 32.93
C VAL A 73 46.05 30.09 31.56
N GLU A 74 45.08 29.88 30.69
CA GLU A 74 45.27 29.84 29.26
C GLU A 74 44.30 30.82 28.56
N SER A 75 44.88 31.55 27.67
CA SER A 75 44.43 32.70 26.93
C SER A 75 43.12 32.49 26.17
N GLU A 76 42.20 33.42 26.33
CA GLU A 76 41.01 33.63 25.51
C GLU A 76 41.39 33.81 24.03
N PRO A 77 40.71 33.12 23.08
CA PRO A 77 40.72 33.57 21.70
C PRO A 77 39.73 34.73 21.55
N THR A 78 40.21 35.84 21.18
CA THR A 78 39.51 37.04 20.71
C THR A 78 38.40 36.66 19.74
N ALA A 79 37.16 36.98 20.09
CA ALA A 79 36.00 36.93 19.18
C ALA A 79 36.27 37.84 17.98
N PRO A 80 35.90 37.43 16.75
CA PRO A 80 35.92 38.32 15.61
C PRO A 80 34.89 39.44 15.87
N ALA A 81 35.33 40.67 15.65
CA ALA A 81 34.53 41.86 15.73
C ALA A 81 33.28 41.68 14.85
N GLU A 82 32.11 41.68 15.49
CA GLU A 82 30.84 41.96 14.81
C GLU A 82 30.99 43.31 14.11
N ALA A 83 30.98 43.26 12.77
CA ALA A 83 30.80 44.46 11.98
C ALA A 83 29.42 45.03 12.29
N SER A 84 29.33 45.99 13.15
CA SER A 84 28.13 46.79 13.38
C SER A 84 27.84 47.54 12.08
N ALA A 85 26.99 46.95 11.22
CA ALA A 85 26.27 47.70 10.21
C ALA A 85 25.46 48.73 10.94
N SER A 86 25.67 50.00 10.65
CA SER A 86 24.85 51.12 11.16
C SER A 86 23.37 50.79 10.92
N GLU A 87 22.64 50.56 12.02
CA GLU A 87 21.18 50.53 12.01
C GLU A 87 20.64 51.91 11.66
N GLY A 88 20.62 52.24 10.38
CA GLY A 88 19.77 53.32 9.89
C GLY A 88 18.33 52.91 10.13
N GLU A 89 17.52 53.75 10.79
CA GLU A 89 16.09 53.46 10.97
C GLU A 89 15.45 53.15 9.62
N LEU A 90 15.04 51.88 9.44
CA LEU A 90 14.29 51.47 8.24
C LEU A 90 12.94 52.20 8.28
N GLN A 91 12.48 52.70 7.14
CA GLN A 91 11.21 53.45 7.02
C GLN A 91 10.29 52.77 6.00
N GLY A 92 9.02 53.11 6.07
CA GLY A 92 8.04 52.67 5.09
C GLY A 92 7.77 51.15 5.07
N TYR A 93 7.77 50.57 3.88
CA TYR A 93 7.43 49.17 3.72
C TYR A 93 8.54 48.22 4.20
N ALA A 94 9.80 48.62 4.08
CA ALA A 94 10.94 47.87 4.58
C ALA A 94 10.84 47.63 6.10
N GLU A 95 10.39 48.62 6.87
CA GLU A 95 10.16 48.51 8.30
C GLU A 95 8.97 47.57 8.63
N GLN A 96 7.91 47.60 7.82
CA GLN A 96 6.79 46.69 7.95
C GLN A 96 7.24 45.22 7.72
N VAL A 97 8.07 45.00 6.70
CA VAL A 97 8.64 43.65 6.43
C VAL A 97 9.54 43.24 7.59
N ARG A 98 10.49 44.08 8.02
CA ARG A 98 11.37 43.79 9.16
C ARG A 98 10.57 43.37 10.41
N THR A 99 9.54 44.12 10.74
CA THR A 99 8.68 43.83 11.89
C THR A 99 7.85 42.57 11.68
N GLY A 100 7.30 42.35 10.48
CA GLY A 100 6.46 41.22 10.14
C GLY A 100 7.23 39.86 10.09
N TYR A 101 8.54 39.92 9.89
CA TYR A 101 9.43 38.75 9.90
C TYR A 101 10.32 38.66 11.15
N SER A 102 10.09 39.51 12.17
CA SER A 102 10.74 39.42 13.47
C SER A 102 10.02 38.38 14.33
N PHE A 103 10.40 37.12 14.17
CA PHE A 103 9.84 35.99 14.90
C PHE A 103 10.56 35.82 16.26
N THR A 104 9.82 35.39 17.28
CA THR A 104 10.39 35.05 18.60
C THR A 104 10.88 33.60 18.64
N ALA A 105 10.24 32.73 17.85
CA ALA A 105 10.63 31.34 17.68
C ALA A 105 11.82 31.19 16.69
N PRO A 106 12.58 30.07 16.78
CA PRO A 106 13.62 29.77 15.81
C PRO A 106 13.07 29.79 14.38
N SER A 107 13.77 30.49 13.49
CA SER A 107 13.37 30.65 12.11
C SER A 107 14.49 30.31 11.14
N MET A 108 14.10 29.79 9.99
CA MET A 108 14.97 29.53 8.85
C MET A 108 15.03 30.80 8.00
N ARG A 109 16.20 31.45 7.94
CA ARG A 109 16.44 32.59 7.05
C ARG A 109 16.47 32.14 5.61
N LEU A 110 15.72 32.84 4.74
CA LEU A 110 15.70 32.63 3.30
C LEU A 110 16.50 33.69 2.52
N GLY A 111 16.59 34.92 3.05
CA GLY A 111 17.27 36.02 2.38
C GLY A 111 17.02 37.37 3.03
N ALA A 112 17.17 38.43 2.24
CA ALA A 112 16.91 39.78 2.64
C ALA A 112 15.85 40.46 1.73
N PHE A 113 15.03 41.29 2.29
CA PHE A 113 14.02 42.07 1.56
C PHE A 113 14.66 42.90 0.44
N LEU A 114 13.95 43.04 -0.68
CA LEU A 114 14.28 43.91 -1.81
C LEU A 114 13.35 45.11 -1.80
N ASP A 115 13.93 46.31 -1.69
CA ASP A 115 13.24 47.55 -1.95
C ASP A 115 13.54 48.00 -3.39
N GLY A 116 12.59 47.74 -4.29
CA GLY A 116 12.88 47.73 -5.72
C GLY A 116 13.95 46.67 -6.06
N ASP A 117 15.08 47.13 -6.61
CA ASP A 117 16.23 46.25 -6.93
C ASP A 117 17.32 46.23 -5.85
N THR A 118 17.13 46.99 -4.76
CA THR A 118 18.14 47.15 -3.71
C THR A 118 17.89 46.20 -2.55
N PRO A 119 18.82 45.30 -2.22
CA PRO A 119 18.73 44.45 -1.05
C PRO A 119 18.82 45.28 0.24
N VAL A 120 17.99 44.96 1.24
CA VAL A 120 17.95 45.57 2.56
C VAL A 120 18.39 44.53 3.62
N PRO A 121 19.69 44.42 3.95
CA PRO A 121 20.21 43.43 4.87
C PRO A 121 19.57 43.47 6.27
N GLY A 122 19.15 44.66 6.72
CA GLY A 122 18.47 44.89 8.02
C GLY A 122 17.02 44.41 8.07
N ALA A 123 16.45 43.91 6.95
CA ALA A 123 15.12 43.30 6.87
C ALA A 123 15.23 41.84 6.40
N PRO A 124 15.68 40.90 7.26
CA PRO A 124 15.76 39.50 6.92
C PRO A 124 14.38 38.90 6.73
N VAL A 125 14.26 38.01 5.74
CA VAL A 125 13.05 37.26 5.43
C VAL A 125 13.29 35.77 5.71
N GLY A 126 12.36 35.10 6.39
CA GLY A 126 12.50 33.70 6.78
C GLY A 126 11.18 33.04 7.11
N ILE A 127 11.26 31.77 7.50
CA ILE A 127 10.12 30.93 7.89
C ILE A 127 10.35 30.42 9.31
N PRO A 128 9.41 30.59 10.26
CA PRO A 128 9.50 29.96 11.58
C PRO A 128 9.54 28.44 11.44
N LEU A 129 10.53 27.79 12.08
CA LEU A 129 10.72 26.33 11.96
C LEU A 129 9.47 25.56 12.41
N GLY A 130 8.84 25.96 13.53
CA GLY A 130 7.63 25.32 14.03
C GLY A 130 6.43 25.41 13.09
N LEU A 131 6.47 26.29 12.08
CA LEU A 131 5.40 26.45 11.09
C LEU A 131 5.68 25.74 9.76
N MET A 132 6.83 25.08 9.62
CA MET A 132 7.12 24.28 8.43
C MET A 132 6.15 23.10 8.27
N ASN A 133 5.54 22.60 9.34
CA ASN A 133 4.47 21.59 9.30
C ASN A 133 3.15 22.12 8.68
N ARG A 134 3.05 23.44 8.41
CA ARG A 134 1.92 24.04 7.68
C ARG A 134 2.16 24.09 6.18
N HIS A 135 3.16 23.39 5.73
CA HIS A 135 3.52 23.19 4.33
C HIS A 135 3.91 24.47 3.59
N CYS A 136 4.59 24.30 2.46
CA CYS A 136 5.10 25.41 1.67
C CYS A 136 4.93 25.14 0.17
N LEU A 137 4.73 26.20 -0.61
CA LEU A 137 4.84 26.18 -2.07
C LEU A 137 6.08 26.97 -2.49
N VAL A 138 6.91 26.36 -3.32
CA VAL A 138 7.98 27.04 -4.07
C VAL A 138 7.61 26.95 -5.55
N ALA A 139 7.25 28.08 -6.16
CA ALA A 139 6.79 28.09 -7.55
C ALA A 139 7.53 29.13 -8.38
N GLY A 140 7.62 28.92 -9.70
CA GLY A 140 8.21 29.86 -10.63
C GLY A 140 8.68 29.23 -11.94
N ALA A 141 8.90 30.03 -12.97
CA ALA A 141 9.31 29.56 -14.28
C ALA A 141 10.68 28.84 -14.25
N THR A 142 10.96 28.04 -15.27
CA THR A 142 12.26 27.36 -15.41
C THR A 142 13.42 28.36 -15.45
N GLY A 143 14.50 28.05 -14.71
CA GLY A 143 15.70 28.88 -14.64
C GLY A 143 15.62 30.07 -13.68
N THR A 144 14.56 30.23 -12.90
CA THR A 144 14.41 31.34 -11.93
C THR A 144 15.04 31.09 -10.56
N GLY A 145 15.46 29.82 -10.28
CA GLY A 145 16.18 29.47 -9.05
C GLY A 145 15.43 28.54 -8.09
N LYS A 146 14.32 27.90 -8.49
CA LYS A 146 13.55 27.00 -7.64
C LYS A 146 14.39 25.90 -6.97
N THR A 147 15.18 25.14 -7.77
CA THR A 147 16.03 24.06 -7.23
C THR A 147 17.05 24.61 -6.21
N ARG A 148 17.53 25.86 -6.41
CA ARG A 148 18.43 26.52 -5.45
C ARG A 148 17.71 26.90 -4.15
N THR A 149 16.46 27.30 -4.25
CA THR A 149 15.63 27.56 -3.07
C THR A 149 15.33 26.27 -2.32
N LEU A 150 15.00 25.19 -3.03
CA LEU A 150 14.86 23.86 -2.44
C LEU A 150 16.15 23.47 -1.70
N GLN A 151 17.29 23.57 -2.36
CA GLN A 151 18.60 23.26 -1.79
C GLN A 151 18.89 24.09 -0.55
N LEU A 152 18.71 25.43 -0.61
CA LEU A 152 18.87 26.32 0.53
C LEU A 152 17.99 25.93 1.71
N MET A 153 16.71 25.65 1.47
CA MET A 153 15.79 25.24 2.53
C MET A 153 16.18 23.88 3.14
N ALA A 154 16.59 22.92 2.34
CA ALA A 154 17.07 21.63 2.81
C ALA A 154 18.33 21.76 3.67
N GLU A 155 19.29 22.58 3.26
CA GLU A 155 20.51 22.92 4.02
C GLU A 155 20.17 23.55 5.38
N ARG A 156 19.31 24.56 5.39
CA ARG A 156 18.91 25.27 6.62
C ARG A 156 18.15 24.38 7.60
N LEU A 157 17.28 23.51 7.08
CA LEU A 157 16.57 22.50 7.90
C LEU A 157 17.57 21.49 8.48
N SER A 158 18.50 20.99 7.67
CA SER A 158 19.56 20.09 8.13
C SER A 158 20.39 20.73 9.23
N GLU A 159 20.83 22.00 9.08
CA GLU A 159 21.56 22.76 10.10
C GLU A 159 20.74 22.91 11.41
N ALA A 160 19.42 23.05 11.29
CA ALA A 160 18.52 23.10 12.46
C ALA A 160 18.27 21.72 13.09
N GLY A 161 18.92 20.65 12.62
CA GLY A 161 18.73 19.29 13.08
C GLY A 161 17.36 18.71 12.70
N VAL A 162 16.82 19.13 11.55
CA VAL A 162 15.58 18.61 10.98
C VAL A 162 15.94 17.70 9.81
N PRO A 163 15.59 16.41 9.86
CA PRO A 163 15.73 15.50 8.71
C PRO A 163 14.90 15.99 7.52
N VAL A 164 15.42 15.74 6.35
CA VAL A 164 14.82 16.18 5.09
C VAL A 164 14.74 15.01 4.12
N PHE A 165 13.63 14.89 3.42
CA PHE A 165 13.47 13.99 2.29
C PHE A 165 13.25 14.82 1.02
N VAL A 166 14.01 14.54 -0.04
CA VAL A 166 13.86 15.22 -1.32
C VAL A 166 13.68 14.22 -2.45
N THR A 167 12.83 14.54 -3.42
CA THR A 167 12.77 13.79 -4.70
C THR A 167 13.69 14.45 -5.71
N ASP A 168 14.65 13.71 -6.24
CA ASP A 168 15.59 14.19 -7.26
C ASP A 168 15.31 13.53 -8.61
N ILE A 169 14.65 14.29 -9.49
CA ILE A 169 14.30 13.83 -10.84
C ILE A 169 15.44 14.09 -11.84
N LYS A 170 16.27 15.09 -11.53
CA LYS A 170 17.32 15.59 -12.44
C LYS A 170 18.70 15.07 -12.06
N GLY A 171 18.87 14.49 -10.87
CA GLY A 171 20.16 14.08 -10.32
C GLY A 171 21.06 15.25 -9.94
N ASP A 172 20.48 16.45 -9.72
CA ASP A 172 21.25 17.66 -9.41
C ASP A 172 21.30 18.00 -7.90
N LEU A 173 20.63 17.23 -7.05
CA LEU A 173 20.63 17.41 -5.60
C LEU A 173 21.70 16.60 -4.86
N THR A 174 22.36 15.66 -5.51
CA THR A 174 23.49 14.92 -4.93
C THR A 174 24.63 15.85 -4.49
N GLY A 175 24.73 17.05 -5.11
CA GLY A 175 25.66 18.11 -4.73
C GLY A 175 25.53 18.61 -3.30
N LEU A 176 24.40 18.37 -2.61
CA LEU A 176 24.22 18.65 -1.18
C LEU A 176 25.30 17.99 -0.31
N ALA A 177 25.85 16.86 -0.75
CA ALA A 177 26.93 16.14 -0.07
C ALA A 177 28.33 16.73 -0.29
N GLN A 178 28.47 17.76 -1.11
CA GLN A 178 29.78 18.35 -1.47
C GLN A 178 29.78 19.84 -1.18
N ALA A 179 30.84 20.33 -0.50
CA ALA A 179 30.99 21.76 -0.20
C ALA A 179 31.12 22.59 -1.47
N GLY A 180 30.36 23.66 -1.55
CA GLY A 180 30.41 24.62 -2.65
C GLY A 180 31.72 25.42 -2.70
N SER A 181 32.07 25.90 -3.87
CA SER A 181 33.25 26.75 -4.08
C SER A 181 32.89 28.22 -4.11
N SER A 182 33.67 29.08 -3.45
CA SER A 182 33.48 30.52 -3.47
C SER A 182 33.91 31.13 -4.80
N SER A 183 33.30 32.27 -5.13
CA SER A 183 33.75 33.18 -6.18
C SER A 183 33.56 34.61 -5.72
N GLU A 184 34.36 35.56 -6.25
CA GLU A 184 34.22 36.97 -5.89
C GLU A 184 32.80 37.49 -6.11
N LYS A 185 32.17 37.10 -7.22
CA LYS A 185 30.79 37.47 -7.54
C LYS A 185 29.80 36.91 -6.54
N LEU A 186 29.98 35.66 -6.10
CA LEU A 186 29.14 35.03 -5.10
C LEU A 186 29.28 35.73 -3.75
N LEU A 187 30.51 35.96 -3.30
CA LEU A 187 30.77 36.61 -2.02
C LEU A 187 30.23 38.04 -1.99
N ALA A 188 30.44 38.82 -3.08
CA ALA A 188 29.87 40.16 -3.19
C ALA A 188 28.34 40.17 -3.12
N ARG A 189 27.69 39.21 -3.78
CA ARG A 189 26.24 39.02 -3.70
C ARG A 189 25.77 38.66 -2.27
N CYS A 190 26.44 37.74 -1.62
CA CYS A 190 26.11 37.34 -0.25
C CYS A 190 26.33 38.49 0.73
N ALA A 191 27.40 39.27 0.59
CA ALA A 191 27.66 40.46 1.40
C ALA A 191 26.53 41.50 1.24
N SER A 192 26.01 41.73 0.01
CA SER A 192 24.92 42.68 -0.25
C SER A 192 23.61 42.39 0.47
N ILE A 193 23.37 41.15 0.86
CA ILE A 193 22.19 40.71 1.60
C ILE A 193 22.50 40.38 3.07
N GLY A 194 23.71 40.64 3.54
CA GLY A 194 24.13 40.33 4.90
C GLY A 194 24.26 38.82 5.19
N GLN A 195 24.57 38.02 4.15
CA GLN A 195 24.86 36.58 4.30
C GLN A 195 26.39 36.39 4.46
N SER A 196 26.83 35.79 5.58
CA SER A 196 28.15 35.22 5.68
C SER A 196 28.15 33.85 5.00
N TRP A 197 28.81 33.74 3.83
CA TRP A 197 28.78 32.53 3.02
C TRP A 197 30.09 31.74 3.16
N GLU A 198 29.95 30.45 3.43
CA GLU A 198 31.03 29.47 3.44
C GLU A 198 30.53 28.17 2.79
N GLY A 199 31.36 27.52 1.98
CA GLY A 199 31.03 26.22 1.37
C GLY A 199 30.93 25.13 2.42
N LYS A 200 29.83 24.41 2.45
CA LYS A 200 29.56 23.30 3.38
C LYS A 200 29.01 22.11 2.66
N ALA A 201 29.35 20.90 3.14
CA ALA A 201 28.71 19.65 2.78
C ALA A 201 27.69 19.23 3.84
N PHE A 202 26.64 18.57 3.44
CA PHE A 202 25.57 18.14 4.33
C PHE A 202 25.48 16.62 4.40
N PRO A 203 25.06 16.04 5.56
CA PRO A 203 24.85 14.61 5.69
C PRO A 203 23.74 14.17 4.73
N THR A 204 24.12 13.43 3.70
CA THR A 204 23.21 13.02 2.62
C THR A 204 23.17 11.50 2.52
N GLU A 205 21.96 10.95 2.35
CA GLU A 205 21.72 9.54 2.04
C GLU A 205 21.05 9.45 0.68
N LEU A 206 21.50 8.54 -0.18
CA LEU A 206 20.91 8.31 -1.49
C LEU A 206 19.97 7.12 -1.44
N LEU A 207 18.77 7.28 -1.96
CA LEU A 207 17.72 6.27 -1.99
C LEU A 207 17.30 6.00 -3.43
N THR A 208 16.88 4.78 -3.72
CA THR A 208 16.37 4.39 -5.05
C THR A 208 15.00 3.75 -4.98
N LEU A 209 14.24 3.87 -6.06
CA LEU A 209 12.93 3.27 -6.23
C LEU A 209 12.92 2.37 -7.46
N GLY A 210 12.36 1.16 -7.33
CA GLY A 210 12.25 0.24 -8.45
C GLY A 210 13.60 -0.24 -9.02
N GLY A 211 14.66 -0.25 -8.19
CA GLY A 211 16.00 -0.74 -8.55
C GLY A 211 16.73 0.11 -9.58
N ARG A 212 16.33 1.37 -9.80
CA ARG A 212 16.96 2.30 -10.75
C ARG A 212 17.64 3.44 -10.02
N GLY A 213 18.83 3.80 -10.50
CA GLY A 213 19.70 4.80 -9.88
C GLY A 213 20.70 4.21 -8.88
N GLU A 214 21.50 5.10 -8.27
CA GLU A 214 22.46 4.74 -7.24
C GLU A 214 21.91 5.12 -5.87
N GLY A 215 21.76 4.16 -4.96
CA GLY A 215 21.24 4.44 -3.63
C GLY A 215 20.76 3.19 -2.90
N VAL A 216 20.27 3.39 -1.70
CA VAL A 216 19.65 2.37 -0.87
C VAL A 216 18.27 2.07 -1.45
N PRO A 217 17.94 0.83 -1.81
CA PRO A 217 16.64 0.50 -2.38
C PRO A 217 15.55 0.59 -1.32
N ILE A 218 14.45 1.27 -1.65
CA ILE A 218 13.23 1.30 -0.85
C ILE A 218 12.31 0.18 -1.31
N ARG A 219 11.89 -0.66 -0.36
CA ARG A 219 10.89 -1.74 -0.57
C ARG A 219 9.83 -1.69 0.52
N THR A 220 8.70 -2.30 0.23
CA THR A 220 7.66 -2.59 1.21
C THR A 220 6.99 -3.92 0.87
N THR A 221 6.31 -4.55 1.83
CA THR A 221 5.55 -5.77 1.53
C THR A 221 4.12 -5.43 1.09
N ILE A 222 3.50 -6.33 0.33
CA ILE A 222 2.08 -6.21 -0.03
C ILE A 222 1.20 -6.20 1.23
N THR A 223 1.58 -6.98 2.26
CA THR A 223 0.87 -7.00 3.56
C THR A 223 0.90 -5.64 4.25
N GLU A 224 2.07 -4.98 4.35
CA GLU A 224 2.21 -3.65 4.97
C GLU A 224 1.50 -2.57 4.14
N PHE A 225 1.58 -2.66 2.84
CA PHE A 225 0.90 -1.74 1.93
C PHE A 225 -0.62 -1.79 2.13
N GLY A 226 -1.15 -2.96 2.27
CA GLY A 226 -2.54 -3.25 2.58
C GLY A 226 -3.53 -3.04 1.42
N PRO A 227 -4.72 -3.65 1.52
CA PRO A 227 -5.67 -3.70 0.40
C PRO A 227 -6.28 -2.35 0.06
N LEU A 228 -6.43 -1.43 1.02
CA LEU A 228 -7.05 -0.13 0.77
C LEU A 228 -6.16 0.78 -0.06
N LEU A 229 -4.86 0.85 0.26
CA LEU A 229 -3.90 1.62 -0.53
C LEU A 229 -3.70 1.00 -1.90
N LEU A 230 -3.55 -0.32 -1.96
CA LEU A 230 -3.37 -1.04 -3.22
C LEU A 230 -4.57 -0.84 -4.16
N SER A 231 -5.80 -0.88 -3.63
CA SER A 231 -7.01 -0.58 -4.41
C SER A 231 -6.98 0.81 -5.06
N ARG A 232 -6.50 1.81 -4.33
CA ARG A 232 -6.39 3.20 -4.83
C ARG A 232 -5.33 3.33 -5.89
N VAL A 233 -4.17 2.71 -5.68
CA VAL A 233 -3.06 2.68 -6.65
C VAL A 233 -3.49 2.01 -7.95
N LEU A 234 -4.16 0.86 -7.87
CA LEU A 234 -4.67 0.12 -9.01
C LEU A 234 -5.92 0.77 -9.66
N GLY A 235 -6.41 1.88 -9.14
CA GLY A 235 -7.60 2.56 -9.68
C GLY A 235 -8.89 1.73 -9.60
N LEU A 236 -8.99 0.82 -8.63
CA LEU A 236 -10.11 -0.10 -8.50
C LEU A 236 -11.40 0.63 -8.06
N ASN A 237 -12.53 0.21 -8.61
CA ASN A 237 -13.83 0.66 -8.12
C ASN A 237 -14.22 -0.04 -6.80
N ASP A 238 -15.32 0.40 -6.17
CA ASP A 238 -15.75 -0.10 -4.85
C ASP A 238 -15.94 -1.63 -4.81
N THR A 239 -16.50 -2.23 -5.88
CA THR A 239 -16.68 -3.69 -5.98
C THR A 239 -15.34 -4.42 -6.05
N GLN A 240 -14.41 -3.92 -6.85
CA GLN A 240 -13.08 -4.50 -7.00
C GLN A 240 -12.24 -4.30 -5.73
N SER A 241 -12.35 -3.13 -5.09
CA SER A 241 -11.71 -2.84 -3.81
C SER A 241 -12.21 -3.76 -2.69
N SER A 242 -13.53 -3.99 -2.62
CA SER A 242 -14.12 -4.94 -1.66
C SER A 242 -13.66 -6.39 -1.93
N ALA A 243 -13.52 -6.76 -3.20
CA ALA A 243 -12.99 -8.07 -3.59
C ALA A 243 -11.52 -8.23 -3.17
N LEU A 244 -10.69 -7.21 -3.38
CA LEU A 244 -9.29 -7.23 -2.95
C LEU A 244 -9.18 -7.32 -1.43
N GLN A 245 -9.99 -6.57 -0.67
CA GLN A 245 -10.05 -6.67 0.79
C GLN A 245 -10.42 -8.08 1.27
N LEU A 246 -11.36 -8.74 0.58
CA LEU A 246 -11.77 -10.11 0.89
C LEU A 246 -10.62 -11.11 0.68
N ILE A 247 -9.83 -10.93 -0.39
CA ILE A 247 -8.66 -11.75 -0.70
C ILE A 247 -7.59 -11.60 0.40
N PHE A 248 -7.29 -10.36 0.82
CA PHE A 248 -6.37 -10.11 1.93
C PHE A 248 -6.88 -10.72 3.25
N HIS A 249 -8.16 -10.54 3.55
CA HIS A 249 -8.77 -11.14 4.75
C HIS A 249 -8.64 -12.67 4.76
N TRP A 250 -8.82 -13.31 3.60
CA TRP A 250 -8.62 -14.74 3.47
C TRP A 250 -7.15 -15.12 3.71
N ALA A 251 -6.21 -14.41 3.08
CA ALA A 251 -4.78 -14.66 3.24
C ALA A 251 -4.33 -14.51 4.70
N ASP A 252 -4.78 -13.45 5.38
CA ASP A 252 -4.54 -13.23 6.82
C ASP A 252 -5.10 -14.39 7.67
N GLY A 253 -6.32 -14.85 7.36
CA GLY A 253 -6.95 -15.98 8.05
C GLY A 253 -6.20 -17.31 7.86
N GLN A 254 -5.43 -17.43 6.77
CA GLN A 254 -4.57 -18.58 6.49
C GLN A 254 -3.12 -18.38 6.98
N ASN A 255 -2.79 -17.24 7.61
CA ASN A 255 -1.44 -16.83 8.00
C ASN A 255 -0.45 -16.82 6.82
N LEU A 256 -0.90 -16.40 5.64
CA LEU A 256 -0.10 -16.26 4.45
C LEU A 256 0.51 -14.86 4.38
N ALA A 257 1.83 -14.76 4.38
CA ALA A 257 2.52 -13.52 4.15
C ALA A 257 2.44 -13.15 2.66
N LEU A 258 1.89 -11.96 2.36
CA LEU A 258 1.92 -11.37 1.04
C LEU A 258 3.13 -10.42 0.99
N ILE A 259 4.27 -10.90 0.54
CA ILE A 259 5.52 -10.15 0.50
C ILE A 259 5.58 -9.33 -0.78
N ASP A 260 5.32 -9.95 -1.92
CA ASP A 260 5.42 -9.32 -3.23
C ASP A 260 4.20 -9.55 -4.12
N LEU A 261 4.28 -9.10 -5.38
CA LEU A 261 3.17 -9.20 -6.34
C LEU A 261 2.88 -10.65 -6.77
N LYS A 262 3.90 -11.56 -6.75
CA LYS A 262 3.69 -12.98 -7.10
C LYS A 262 2.84 -13.68 -6.04
N ASP A 263 3.01 -13.33 -4.77
CA ASP A 263 2.19 -13.86 -3.67
C ASP A 263 0.72 -13.55 -3.85
N LEU A 264 0.41 -12.26 -4.03
CA LEU A 264 -0.96 -11.82 -4.21
C LEU A 264 -1.59 -12.45 -5.46
N ARG A 265 -0.82 -12.59 -6.54
CA ARG A 265 -1.25 -13.28 -7.76
C ARG A 265 -1.56 -14.74 -7.52
N ALA A 266 -0.67 -15.47 -6.83
CA ALA A 266 -0.86 -16.88 -6.52
C ALA A 266 -2.11 -17.11 -5.66
N VAL A 267 -2.35 -16.24 -4.68
CA VAL A 267 -3.57 -16.28 -3.85
C VAL A 267 -4.81 -16.01 -4.69
N ILE A 268 -4.81 -14.99 -5.56
CA ILE A 268 -5.95 -14.70 -6.43
C ILE A 268 -6.21 -15.87 -7.38
N ASP A 269 -5.17 -16.44 -7.97
CA ASP A 269 -5.29 -17.58 -8.89
C ASP A 269 -5.85 -18.81 -8.18
N TYR A 270 -5.35 -19.15 -7.01
CA TYR A 270 -5.87 -20.24 -6.18
C TYR A 270 -7.36 -20.04 -5.87
N LEU A 271 -7.73 -18.87 -5.38
CA LEU A 271 -9.12 -18.58 -4.97
C LEU A 271 -10.11 -18.54 -6.15
N THR A 272 -9.65 -18.25 -7.37
CA THR A 272 -10.55 -18.06 -8.52
C THR A 272 -10.51 -19.19 -9.53
N ASN A 273 -9.42 -19.96 -9.60
CA ASN A 273 -9.22 -21.02 -10.59
C ASN A 273 -9.19 -22.43 -9.99
N ASN A 274 -8.80 -22.61 -8.72
CA ASN A 274 -8.86 -23.88 -8.03
C ASN A 274 -10.26 -24.14 -7.44
N ASP A 275 -10.75 -25.38 -7.48
CA ASP A 275 -12.12 -25.70 -7.04
C ASP A 275 -12.28 -25.59 -5.50
N GLU A 276 -11.27 -25.97 -4.73
CA GLU A 276 -11.24 -25.83 -3.28
C GLU A 276 -11.21 -24.34 -2.89
N GLY A 277 -10.31 -23.56 -3.50
CA GLY A 277 -10.21 -22.12 -3.29
C GLY A 277 -11.50 -21.38 -3.64
N LYS A 278 -12.21 -21.76 -4.70
CA LYS A 278 -13.53 -21.21 -5.04
C LYS A 278 -14.57 -21.46 -3.95
N GLU A 279 -14.61 -22.65 -3.37
CA GLU A 279 -15.54 -22.95 -2.29
C GLU A 279 -15.18 -22.20 -1.00
N GLU A 280 -13.90 -22.07 -0.67
CA GLU A 280 -13.43 -21.25 0.45
C GLU A 280 -13.82 -19.77 0.27
N LEU A 281 -13.55 -19.22 -0.92
CA LEU A 281 -13.88 -17.84 -1.26
C LEU A 281 -15.40 -17.58 -1.22
N LYS A 282 -16.20 -18.55 -1.66
CA LYS A 282 -17.67 -18.48 -1.63
C LYS A 282 -18.22 -18.44 -0.20
N GLY A 283 -17.54 -19.14 0.72
CA GLY A 283 -17.88 -19.16 2.15
C GLY A 283 -17.79 -17.77 2.82
N ILE A 284 -16.96 -16.88 2.31
CA ILE A 284 -16.72 -15.53 2.86
C ILE A 284 -17.30 -14.38 2.02
N GLY A 285 -18.00 -14.67 0.90
CA GLY A 285 -18.68 -13.64 0.10
C GLY A 285 -18.49 -13.79 -1.41
N GLY A 286 -17.47 -14.50 -1.86
CA GLY A 286 -17.19 -14.76 -3.27
C GLY A 286 -16.63 -13.57 -4.04
N VAL A 287 -15.85 -13.85 -5.07
CA VAL A 287 -15.35 -12.87 -6.05
C VAL A 287 -15.65 -13.38 -7.45
N SER A 288 -16.16 -12.52 -8.31
CA SER A 288 -16.43 -12.92 -9.70
C SER A 288 -15.11 -13.08 -10.49
N PRO A 289 -15.01 -14.02 -11.43
CA PRO A 289 -13.83 -14.15 -12.31
C PRO A 289 -13.53 -12.86 -13.10
N ALA A 290 -14.56 -12.12 -13.46
CA ALA A 290 -14.42 -10.83 -14.15
C ALA A 290 -13.73 -9.79 -13.25
N THR A 291 -14.12 -9.72 -11.96
CA THR A 291 -13.51 -8.83 -10.96
C THR A 291 -12.04 -9.19 -10.70
N ALA A 292 -11.76 -10.48 -10.47
CA ALA A 292 -10.40 -10.99 -10.31
C ALA A 292 -9.52 -10.70 -11.53
N GLY A 293 -10.06 -10.90 -12.74
CA GLY A 293 -9.36 -10.60 -13.98
C GLY A 293 -9.01 -9.11 -14.17
N VAL A 294 -9.81 -8.18 -13.63
CA VAL A 294 -9.42 -6.74 -13.61
C VAL A 294 -8.23 -6.55 -12.66
N ILE A 295 -8.32 -7.04 -11.41
CA ILE A 295 -7.27 -6.90 -10.42
C ILE A 295 -5.94 -7.46 -10.96
N LEU A 296 -5.96 -8.66 -11.54
CA LEU A 296 -4.76 -9.29 -12.10
C LEU A 296 -4.12 -8.47 -13.25
N ARG A 297 -4.92 -7.80 -14.09
CA ARG A 297 -4.39 -6.94 -15.16
C ARG A 297 -3.72 -5.69 -14.61
N GLU A 298 -4.34 -5.05 -13.61
CA GLU A 298 -3.76 -3.86 -12.98
C GLU A 298 -2.48 -4.21 -12.19
N LEU A 299 -2.44 -5.38 -11.53
CA LEU A 299 -1.22 -5.89 -10.91
C LEU A 299 -0.10 -6.12 -11.95
N ALA A 300 -0.43 -6.68 -13.11
CA ALA A 300 0.55 -6.86 -14.18
C ALA A 300 1.07 -5.52 -14.74
N ALA A 301 0.21 -4.50 -14.83
CA ALA A 301 0.63 -3.16 -15.23
C ALA A 301 1.56 -2.51 -14.18
N LEU A 302 1.27 -2.69 -12.89
CA LEU A 302 2.11 -2.20 -11.80
C LEU A 302 3.47 -2.91 -11.79
N GLU A 303 3.51 -4.21 -11.97
CA GLU A 303 4.73 -5.00 -12.10
C GLU A 303 5.61 -4.50 -13.27
N ALA A 304 5.01 -4.30 -14.45
CA ALA A 304 5.71 -3.78 -15.63
C ALA A 304 6.30 -2.37 -15.42
N SER A 305 5.80 -1.59 -14.46
CA SER A 305 6.34 -0.28 -14.09
C SER A 305 7.41 -0.32 -13.00
N GLY A 306 7.84 -1.51 -12.54
CA GLY A 306 8.87 -1.70 -11.52
C GLY A 306 8.32 -2.05 -10.14
N GLY A 307 7.04 -2.40 -10.05
CA GLY A 307 6.41 -2.86 -8.81
C GLY A 307 7.03 -4.15 -8.27
N ASP A 308 7.57 -4.99 -9.14
CA ASP A 308 8.28 -6.24 -8.80
C ASP A 308 9.55 -6.02 -7.97
N VAL A 309 10.18 -4.84 -8.09
CA VAL A 309 11.37 -4.47 -7.31
C VAL A 309 10.99 -3.67 -6.05
N PHE A 310 9.87 -2.94 -6.11
CA PHE A 310 9.39 -2.15 -4.97
C PHE A 310 8.71 -3.01 -3.90
N PHE A 311 7.93 -4.03 -4.29
CA PHE A 311 7.35 -4.96 -3.34
C PHE A 311 8.30 -6.11 -3.05
N GLY A 312 8.66 -6.27 -1.79
CA GLY A 312 9.61 -7.28 -1.33
C GLY A 312 10.21 -6.96 0.03
N GLU A 313 11.07 -7.82 0.48
CA GLU A 313 11.82 -7.68 1.75
C GLU A 313 13.31 -7.36 1.49
N PRO A 314 14.00 -6.76 2.48
CA PRO A 314 13.44 -6.22 3.72
C PRO A 314 12.65 -4.93 3.47
N ALA A 315 11.53 -4.79 4.18
CA ALA A 315 10.73 -3.57 4.14
C ALA A 315 11.50 -2.39 4.74
N PHE A 316 11.37 -1.21 4.11
CA PHE A 316 12.06 0.01 4.53
C PHE A 316 11.35 0.61 5.74
N ASP A 317 12.10 0.78 6.83
CA ASP A 317 11.61 1.44 8.03
C ASP A 317 11.60 2.96 7.84
N ILE A 318 10.41 3.55 7.90
CA ILE A 318 10.22 4.99 7.70
C ILE A 318 10.96 5.84 8.75
N SER A 319 11.27 5.27 9.92
CA SER A 319 12.07 5.93 10.96
C SER A 319 13.49 6.25 10.48
N ASP A 320 14.00 5.50 9.49
CA ASP A 320 15.30 5.74 8.87
C ASP A 320 15.37 7.06 8.07
N LEU A 321 14.22 7.64 7.71
CA LEU A 321 14.16 8.99 7.13
C LEU A 321 14.29 10.11 8.18
N MET A 322 14.16 9.79 9.48
CA MET A 322 14.18 10.77 10.56
C MET A 322 15.53 10.82 11.30
N ARG A 323 16.59 10.37 10.64
CA ARG A 323 17.92 10.32 11.23
C ARG A 323 18.56 11.71 11.35
N VAL A 324 19.31 11.88 12.44
CA VAL A 324 20.17 13.01 12.69
C VAL A 324 21.59 12.50 12.77
N SER A 325 22.51 13.20 12.12
CA SER A 325 23.93 12.83 12.13
C SER A 325 24.60 13.12 13.49
N THR A 326 25.79 12.60 13.69
CA THR A 326 26.52 12.72 14.96
C THR A 326 26.85 14.16 15.35
N ASP A 327 26.89 15.08 14.40
CA ASP A 327 27.12 16.50 14.59
C ASP A 327 25.84 17.29 14.86
N GLY A 328 24.69 16.61 14.98
CA GLY A 328 23.39 17.20 15.29
C GLY A 328 22.61 17.70 14.07
N ARG A 329 23.15 17.62 12.85
CA ARG A 329 22.45 18.00 11.61
C ARG A 329 21.48 16.91 11.18
N GLY A 330 20.32 17.33 10.62
CA GLY A 330 19.37 16.39 10.03
C GLY A 330 19.94 15.76 8.75
N VAL A 331 19.75 14.45 8.57
CA VAL A 331 20.16 13.77 7.33
C VAL A 331 19.20 14.16 6.20
N ILE A 332 19.78 14.48 5.02
CA ILE A 332 19.03 14.74 3.79
C ILE A 332 18.98 13.45 2.99
N SER A 333 17.81 12.82 2.94
CA SER A 333 17.54 11.62 2.15
C SER A 333 17.09 12.03 0.75
N SER A 334 17.91 11.79 -0.26
CA SER A 334 17.61 12.09 -1.67
C SER A 334 17.12 10.84 -2.38
N LEU A 335 15.86 10.85 -2.85
CA LEU A 335 15.30 9.78 -3.67
C LEU A 335 15.60 10.06 -5.14
N GLU A 336 16.48 9.26 -5.72
CA GLU A 336 16.85 9.30 -7.12
C GLU A 336 15.74 8.74 -8.01
N LEU A 337 15.26 9.54 -8.95
CA LEU A 337 14.16 9.21 -9.88
C LEU A 337 14.54 9.51 -11.34
N PRO A 338 15.57 8.87 -11.90
CA PRO A 338 16.13 9.25 -13.22
C PRO A 338 15.14 9.09 -14.38
N ASP A 339 14.16 8.20 -14.25
CA ASP A 339 13.20 7.83 -15.30
C ASP A 339 11.74 8.02 -14.90
N LEU A 340 11.44 9.07 -14.10
CA LEU A 340 10.10 9.28 -13.56
C LEU A 340 8.99 9.27 -14.63
N GLY A 341 9.26 9.74 -15.84
CA GLY A 341 8.30 9.72 -16.94
C GLY A 341 7.82 8.31 -17.32
N SER A 342 8.64 7.27 -17.12
CA SER A 342 8.27 5.86 -17.34
C SER A 342 7.79 5.17 -16.05
N GLN A 343 7.99 5.77 -14.88
CA GLN A 343 7.71 5.20 -13.55
C GLN A 343 6.65 5.98 -12.77
N GLY A 344 5.84 6.79 -13.41
CA GLY A 344 4.83 7.64 -12.73
C GLY A 344 3.88 6.85 -11.84
N ALA A 345 3.45 5.65 -12.28
CA ALA A 345 2.61 4.77 -11.48
C ALA A 345 3.34 4.24 -10.23
N LEU A 346 4.60 3.83 -10.37
CA LEU A 346 5.42 3.36 -9.26
C LEU A 346 5.67 4.48 -8.25
N PHE A 347 5.99 5.68 -8.73
CA PHE A 347 6.22 6.84 -7.86
C PHE A 347 4.94 7.24 -7.08
N SER A 348 3.78 7.22 -7.74
CA SER A 348 2.50 7.44 -7.09
C SER A 348 2.21 6.37 -6.02
N THR A 349 2.55 5.12 -6.32
CA THR A 349 2.44 3.98 -5.38
C THR A 349 3.33 4.20 -4.15
N PHE A 350 4.58 4.51 -4.37
CA PHE A 350 5.54 4.83 -3.32
C PHE A 350 5.06 5.99 -2.44
N LEU A 351 4.62 7.10 -3.06
CA LEU A 351 4.18 8.26 -2.32
C LEU A 351 2.94 7.97 -1.46
N MET A 352 1.99 7.20 -1.98
CA MET A 352 0.81 6.77 -1.23
C MET A 352 1.19 5.95 0.00
N TRP A 353 2.10 4.98 -0.18
CA TRP A 353 2.64 4.19 0.92
C TRP A 353 3.36 5.07 1.94
N LEU A 354 4.32 5.89 1.48
CA LEU A 354 5.14 6.75 2.34
C LEU A 354 4.28 7.66 3.23
N LEU A 355 3.29 8.33 2.63
CA LEU A 355 2.41 9.24 3.36
C LEU A 355 1.47 8.51 4.32
N ALA A 356 1.01 7.31 3.96
CA ALA A 356 0.16 6.52 4.83
C ALA A 356 0.95 5.94 6.02
N GLU A 357 2.14 5.44 5.76
CA GLU A 357 3.03 4.88 6.78
C GLU A 357 3.45 5.93 7.80
N LEU A 358 3.83 7.13 7.34
CA LEU A 358 4.11 8.27 8.22
C LEU A 358 2.91 8.63 9.10
N PHE A 359 1.71 8.60 8.51
CA PHE A 359 0.51 8.93 9.25
C PHE A 359 0.17 7.88 10.32
N GLN A 360 0.42 6.61 10.04
CA GLN A 360 0.15 5.51 10.98
C GLN A 360 1.23 5.42 12.08
N THR A 361 2.49 5.54 11.69
CA THR A 361 3.63 5.27 12.57
C THR A 361 3.95 6.44 13.49
N LEU A 362 3.83 7.70 12.99
CA LEU A 362 4.22 8.85 13.78
C LEU A 362 3.16 9.21 14.84
N PRO A 363 3.60 9.51 16.08
CA PRO A 363 2.71 10.02 17.10
C PRO A 363 2.26 11.45 16.77
N GLU A 364 1.12 11.86 17.29
CA GLU A 364 0.70 13.26 17.27
C GLU A 364 1.58 14.10 18.21
N VAL A 365 2.10 15.20 17.68
CA VAL A 365 3.07 16.05 18.40
C VAL A 365 2.57 17.47 18.63
N GLY A 366 1.36 17.81 18.16
CA GLY A 366 0.81 19.15 18.30
C GLY A 366 1.57 20.20 17.50
N ASN A 367 2.04 21.27 18.17
CA ASN A 367 2.84 22.33 17.55
C ASN A 367 4.28 22.26 18.08
N PRO A 368 5.16 21.48 17.49
CA PRO A 368 6.56 21.38 17.89
C PRO A 368 7.34 22.65 17.46
N ASP A 369 8.43 22.97 18.17
CA ASP A 369 9.31 24.11 17.84
C ASP A 369 9.98 23.94 16.47
N LYS A 370 10.17 22.72 16.01
CA LYS A 370 10.67 22.36 14.69
C LYS A 370 10.00 21.09 14.18
N PRO A 371 9.86 20.89 12.88
CA PRO A 371 9.26 19.68 12.33
C PRO A 371 10.11 18.43 12.63
N LYS A 372 9.46 17.27 12.62
CA LYS A 372 10.13 15.97 12.74
C LYS A 372 10.80 15.55 11.44
N LEU A 373 10.22 15.94 10.31
CA LEU A 373 10.68 15.64 8.97
C LEU A 373 10.07 16.64 8.00
N VAL A 374 10.79 17.03 6.96
CA VAL A 374 10.25 17.87 5.87
C VAL A 374 10.48 17.18 4.53
N PHE A 375 9.40 17.03 3.76
CA PHE A 375 9.42 16.50 2.39
C PHE A 375 9.49 17.62 1.38
N PHE A 376 10.35 17.45 0.39
CA PHE A 376 10.40 18.30 -0.81
C PHE A 376 10.04 17.44 -2.03
N PHE A 377 8.98 17.81 -2.70
CA PHE A 377 8.58 17.21 -3.97
C PHE A 377 8.94 18.18 -5.10
N ASP A 378 10.10 17.92 -5.74
CA ASP A 378 10.48 18.66 -6.95
C ASP A 378 9.60 18.22 -8.13
N GLU A 379 9.34 19.15 -9.06
CA GLU A 379 8.42 19.00 -10.19
C GLU A 379 7.05 18.43 -9.75
N ALA A 380 6.50 18.99 -8.66
CA ALA A 380 5.28 18.49 -8.00
C ALA A 380 4.07 18.34 -8.94
N HIS A 381 4.07 19.00 -10.11
CA HIS A 381 3.05 18.81 -11.12
C HIS A 381 2.93 17.35 -11.61
N LEU A 382 4.03 16.59 -11.58
CA LEU A 382 4.04 15.19 -11.97
C LEU A 382 3.23 14.29 -11.02
N LEU A 383 3.01 14.71 -9.78
CA LEU A 383 2.14 14.02 -8.83
C LEU A 383 0.66 14.14 -9.19
N PHE A 384 0.29 15.23 -9.87
CA PHE A 384 -1.10 15.60 -10.10
C PHE A 384 -1.52 15.38 -11.56
N THR A 385 -0.56 15.28 -12.48
CA THR A 385 -0.83 15.01 -13.90
C THR A 385 -1.32 13.58 -14.06
N ASP A 386 -2.46 13.40 -14.75
CA ASP A 386 -3.11 12.10 -15.01
C ASP A 386 -3.44 11.27 -13.75
N ALA A 387 -3.40 11.91 -12.57
CA ALA A 387 -3.70 11.27 -11.31
C ALA A 387 -5.18 10.90 -11.17
N SER A 388 -5.48 9.71 -10.63
CA SER A 388 -6.85 9.29 -10.35
C SER A 388 -7.50 10.19 -9.29
N LYS A 389 -8.83 10.34 -9.34
CA LYS A 389 -9.56 11.11 -8.31
C LYS A 389 -9.32 10.57 -6.90
N GLN A 390 -9.23 9.24 -6.76
CA GLN A 390 -8.97 8.58 -5.48
C GLN A 390 -7.58 8.92 -4.96
N PHE A 391 -6.57 8.94 -5.84
CA PHE A 391 -5.21 9.36 -5.49
C PHE A 391 -5.19 10.82 -5.01
N LEU A 392 -5.78 11.74 -5.80
CA LEU A 392 -5.84 13.17 -5.43
C LEU A 392 -6.50 13.38 -4.06
N GLN A 393 -7.63 12.73 -3.81
CA GLN A 393 -8.33 12.80 -2.52
C GLN A 393 -7.47 12.27 -1.37
N ALA A 394 -6.74 11.18 -1.58
CA ALA A 394 -5.84 10.64 -0.58
C ALA A 394 -4.68 11.59 -0.27
N VAL A 395 -4.05 12.19 -1.30
CA VAL A 395 -2.98 13.18 -1.11
C VAL A 395 -3.51 14.41 -0.35
N VAL A 396 -4.64 14.98 -0.78
CA VAL A 396 -5.27 16.14 -0.09
C VAL A 396 -5.55 15.82 1.38
N GLN A 397 -6.15 14.67 1.66
CA GLN A 397 -6.45 14.25 3.02
C GLN A 397 -5.17 14.08 3.85
N THR A 398 -4.15 13.42 3.29
CA THR A 398 -2.90 13.18 4.01
C THR A 398 -2.14 14.48 4.26
N VAL A 399 -2.01 15.36 3.26
CA VAL A 399 -1.40 16.68 3.43
C VAL A 399 -2.08 17.48 4.54
N ARG A 400 -3.41 17.41 4.62
CA ARG A 400 -4.18 18.07 5.68
C ARG A 400 -3.90 17.51 7.08
N LEU A 401 -3.75 16.18 7.19
CA LEU A 401 -3.69 15.49 8.49
C LEU A 401 -2.25 15.32 9.00
N ILE A 402 -1.26 15.19 8.13
CA ILE A 402 0.14 14.87 8.50
C ILE A 402 0.79 16.00 9.30
N ARG A 403 0.21 17.18 9.24
CA ARG A 403 0.62 18.32 10.05
C ARG A 403 0.62 17.99 11.55
N SER A 404 -0.40 17.28 12.06
CA SER A 404 -0.49 16.90 13.47
C SER A 404 0.64 15.97 13.91
N LYS A 405 1.28 15.30 12.96
CA LYS A 405 2.44 14.43 13.16
C LYS A 405 3.77 15.19 13.15
N GLY A 406 3.74 16.51 12.96
CA GLY A 406 4.93 17.35 12.89
C GLY A 406 5.71 17.25 11.58
N VAL A 407 5.07 16.79 10.51
CA VAL A 407 5.69 16.63 9.18
C VAL A 407 5.34 17.82 8.30
N GLY A 408 6.37 18.41 7.67
CA GLY A 408 6.24 19.48 6.67
C GLY A 408 6.29 18.91 5.26
N ILE A 409 5.59 19.55 4.32
CA ILE A 409 5.65 19.24 2.89
C ILE A 409 5.91 20.54 2.13
N VAL A 410 6.87 20.51 1.22
CA VAL A 410 7.21 21.60 0.30
C VAL A 410 7.00 21.10 -1.12
N PHE A 411 6.03 21.67 -1.82
CA PHE A 411 5.83 21.42 -3.24
C PHE A 411 6.64 22.41 -4.06
N VAL A 412 7.47 21.92 -4.97
CA VAL A 412 8.27 22.71 -5.90
C VAL A 412 7.73 22.50 -7.31
N THR A 413 7.28 23.57 -8.00
CA THR A 413 6.65 23.46 -9.31
C THR A 413 6.88 24.69 -10.19
N GLN A 414 6.50 24.62 -11.46
CA GLN A 414 6.68 25.72 -12.41
C GLN A 414 5.62 26.80 -12.27
N SER A 415 4.40 26.42 -11.92
CA SER A 415 3.27 27.34 -11.71
C SER A 415 2.46 26.94 -10.47
N PRO A 416 1.95 27.90 -9.68
CA PRO A 416 0.98 27.59 -8.62
C PRO A 416 -0.26 26.84 -9.13
N THR A 417 -0.62 27.03 -10.40
CA THR A 417 -1.79 26.39 -11.02
C THR A 417 -1.61 24.90 -11.31
N ASP A 418 -0.38 24.40 -11.19
CA ASP A 418 -0.07 22.96 -11.38
C ASP A 418 -0.47 22.11 -10.17
N VAL A 419 -0.72 22.76 -9.04
CA VAL A 419 -1.16 22.11 -7.80
C VAL A 419 -2.66 22.30 -7.63
N PRO A 420 -3.45 21.26 -7.33
CA PRO A 420 -4.90 21.38 -7.12
C PRO A 420 -5.25 22.42 -6.03
N ASP A 421 -6.34 23.14 -6.23
CA ASP A 421 -6.75 24.22 -5.32
C ASP A 421 -6.98 23.71 -3.87
N GLU A 422 -7.45 22.45 -3.71
CA GLU A 422 -7.62 21.82 -2.39
C GLU A 422 -6.30 21.59 -1.66
N VAL A 423 -5.23 21.27 -2.39
CA VAL A 423 -3.87 21.15 -1.82
C VAL A 423 -3.30 22.53 -1.54
N LEU A 424 -3.41 23.47 -2.50
CA LEU A 424 -2.94 24.86 -2.33
C LEU A 424 -3.52 25.51 -1.07
N ALA A 425 -4.77 25.23 -0.74
CA ALA A 425 -5.45 25.73 0.46
C ALA A 425 -4.82 25.24 1.78
N GLN A 426 -3.98 24.20 1.75
CA GLN A 426 -3.28 23.68 2.93
C GLN A 426 -1.87 24.28 3.10
N LEU A 427 -1.36 25.01 2.09
CA LEU A 427 0.01 25.52 2.07
C LEU A 427 0.07 26.91 2.74
N GLY A 428 0.61 26.93 3.96
CA GLY A 428 0.68 28.14 4.79
C GLY A 428 1.78 29.11 4.39
N SER A 429 2.82 28.64 3.70
CA SER A 429 3.97 29.44 3.27
C SER A 429 4.12 29.40 1.75
N ARG A 430 4.62 30.49 1.19
CA ARG A 430 4.83 30.60 -0.27
C ARG A 430 6.10 31.34 -0.60
N VAL A 431 6.89 30.74 -1.51
CA VAL A 431 8.06 31.34 -2.14
C VAL A 431 7.82 31.33 -3.65
N GLN A 432 7.50 32.50 -4.20
CA GLN A 432 7.14 32.64 -5.61
C GLN A 432 8.27 33.33 -6.37
N HIS A 433 8.98 32.56 -7.19
CA HIS A 433 9.93 33.07 -8.18
C HIS A 433 9.21 33.69 -9.38
N ALA A 434 10.00 34.30 -10.29
CA ALA A 434 9.47 34.94 -11.48
C ALA A 434 8.49 34.05 -12.25
N LEU A 435 7.42 34.66 -12.71
CA LEU A 435 6.47 34.06 -13.67
C LEU A 435 6.64 34.78 -15.02
N ARG A 436 6.45 34.01 -16.09
CA ARG A 436 6.45 34.55 -17.45
C ARG A 436 5.02 34.79 -17.88
N ALA A 437 4.79 35.88 -18.61
CA ALA A 437 3.46 36.23 -19.13
C ALA A 437 3.53 36.44 -20.67
N HIS A 438 4.03 35.42 -21.39
CA HIS A 438 4.21 35.52 -22.82
C HIS A 438 2.95 35.15 -23.63
N THR A 439 2.08 34.33 -23.05
CA THR A 439 0.83 33.89 -23.69
C THR A 439 -0.39 34.34 -22.90
N PRO A 440 -1.61 34.40 -23.50
CA PRO A 440 -2.83 34.69 -22.78
C PRO A 440 -3.07 33.76 -21.58
N ASN A 441 -2.68 32.50 -21.69
CA ASN A 441 -2.77 31.53 -20.59
C ASN A 441 -1.80 31.90 -19.46
N ASP A 442 -0.56 32.29 -19.79
CA ASP A 442 0.41 32.73 -18.77
C ASP A 442 -0.11 33.95 -18.03
N ALA A 443 -0.71 34.94 -18.76
CA ALA A 443 -1.31 36.11 -18.14
C ALA A 443 -2.48 35.77 -17.21
N ALA A 444 -3.32 34.79 -17.58
CA ALA A 444 -4.38 34.28 -16.72
C ALA A 444 -3.82 33.58 -15.47
N ASN A 445 -2.78 32.77 -15.63
CA ASN A 445 -2.09 32.08 -14.53
C ASN A 445 -1.41 33.09 -13.59
N LEU A 446 -0.75 34.12 -14.13
CA LEU A 446 -0.19 35.22 -13.33
C LEU A 446 -1.27 35.93 -12.50
N LYS A 447 -2.40 36.26 -13.11
CA LYS A 447 -3.52 36.89 -12.40
C LYS A 447 -4.07 35.97 -11.30
N LYS A 448 -4.22 34.67 -11.56
CA LYS A 448 -4.63 33.67 -10.56
C LYS A 448 -3.58 33.58 -9.43
N ALA A 449 -2.30 33.54 -9.73
CA ALA A 449 -1.22 33.52 -8.74
C ALA A 449 -1.26 34.76 -7.84
N VAL A 450 -1.34 35.97 -8.43
CA VAL A 450 -1.43 37.27 -7.70
C VAL A 450 -2.63 37.31 -6.75
N SER A 451 -3.79 36.83 -7.19
CA SER A 451 -5.01 36.83 -6.38
C SER A 451 -4.94 35.95 -5.11
N THR A 452 -3.94 35.10 -5.00
CA THR A 452 -3.74 34.19 -3.85
C THR A 452 -2.80 34.78 -2.78
N PHE A 453 -2.20 35.95 -3.03
CA PHE A 453 -1.39 36.64 -2.03
C PHE A 453 -2.24 37.53 -1.12
N PRO A 454 -1.78 37.80 0.11
CA PRO A 454 -2.37 38.83 0.97
C PRO A 454 -2.35 40.21 0.31
N THR A 455 -3.24 41.10 0.74
CA THR A 455 -3.24 42.50 0.28
C THR A 455 -1.89 43.15 0.55
N SER A 456 -1.30 43.74 -0.48
CA SER A 456 0.03 44.38 -0.45
C SER A 456 -0.03 45.72 -1.15
N PRO A 457 0.79 46.70 -0.77
CA PRO A 457 0.94 47.94 -1.50
C PRO A 457 1.69 47.80 -2.83
N LEU A 458 2.30 46.63 -3.08
CA LEU A 458 3.09 46.33 -4.27
C LEU A 458 2.21 45.91 -5.45
N ASP A 459 2.54 46.31 -6.67
CA ASP A 459 2.01 45.69 -7.88
C ASP A 459 2.66 44.34 -8.07
N LEU A 460 2.04 43.28 -7.52
CA LEU A 460 2.57 41.94 -7.57
C LEU A 460 2.66 41.37 -8.98
N ALA A 461 1.86 41.85 -9.93
CA ALA A 461 1.95 41.38 -11.31
C ALA A 461 3.25 41.92 -11.97
N GLU A 462 3.57 43.19 -11.75
CA GLU A 462 4.82 43.78 -12.20
C GLU A 462 6.02 43.14 -11.49
N VAL A 463 5.97 43.04 -10.15
CA VAL A 463 7.06 42.43 -9.37
C VAL A 463 7.35 40.99 -9.83
N LEU A 464 6.32 40.13 -9.94
CA LEU A 464 6.53 38.73 -10.31
C LEU A 464 7.05 38.53 -11.74
N THR A 465 6.85 39.50 -12.63
CA THR A 465 7.38 39.43 -14.00
C THR A 465 8.78 40.03 -14.14
N SER A 466 9.20 40.90 -13.18
CA SER A 466 10.52 41.58 -13.19
C SER A 466 11.58 40.91 -12.34
N LEU A 467 11.23 39.93 -11.46
CA LEU A 467 12.18 39.23 -10.60
C LEU A 467 13.33 38.61 -11.40
N GLY A 468 14.54 38.81 -10.89
CA GLY A 468 15.75 38.17 -11.39
C GLY A 468 15.98 36.75 -10.84
N THR A 469 17.02 36.06 -11.36
CA THR A 469 17.41 34.75 -10.86
C THR A 469 17.87 34.82 -9.40
N GLY A 470 17.31 33.95 -8.54
CA GLY A 470 17.57 33.94 -7.10
C GLY A 470 16.81 35.01 -6.32
N GLN A 471 15.81 35.61 -6.95
CA GLN A 471 14.83 36.47 -6.29
C GLN A 471 13.47 35.77 -6.23
N ALA A 472 12.71 36.05 -5.19
CA ALA A 472 11.36 35.53 -5.02
C ALA A 472 10.50 36.49 -4.18
N VAL A 473 9.18 36.42 -4.36
CA VAL A 473 8.23 37.00 -3.44
C VAL A 473 7.90 35.96 -2.36
N VAL A 474 8.12 36.35 -1.11
CA VAL A 474 7.88 35.46 0.05
C VAL A 474 6.71 35.98 0.87
N THR A 475 5.84 35.07 1.29
CA THR A 475 4.85 35.28 2.34
C THR A 475 4.70 34.00 3.15
N VAL A 476 4.64 34.12 4.47
CA VAL A 476 4.58 32.99 5.37
C VAL A 476 3.51 33.28 6.44
N LEU A 477 3.22 32.34 7.30
CA LEU A 477 2.41 32.60 8.48
C LEU A 477 3.30 33.05 9.64
N ASP A 478 2.81 34.03 10.43
CA ASP A 478 3.40 34.38 11.72
C ASP A 478 3.02 33.32 12.78
N GLU A 479 3.60 33.44 13.98
CA GLU A 479 3.34 32.52 15.10
C GLU A 479 1.87 32.48 15.55
N LYS A 480 1.08 33.52 15.16
CA LYS A 480 -0.36 33.58 15.42
C LYS A 480 -1.19 33.05 14.23
N GLY A 481 -0.54 32.52 13.21
CA GLY A 481 -1.17 31.98 12.00
C GLY A 481 -1.69 33.08 11.03
N ARG A 482 -1.21 34.31 11.12
CA ARG A 482 -1.56 35.39 10.20
C ARG A 482 -0.52 35.50 9.09
N PRO A 483 -0.91 35.85 7.86
CA PRO A 483 0.05 36.11 6.79
C PRO A 483 0.97 37.27 7.15
N THR A 484 2.28 37.10 6.89
CA THR A 484 3.28 38.18 6.95
C THR A 484 3.09 39.15 5.77
N PRO A 485 3.68 40.36 5.84
CA PRO A 485 3.77 41.24 4.68
C PRO A 485 4.40 40.52 3.49
N VAL A 486 3.94 40.79 2.28
CA VAL A 486 4.48 40.20 1.05
C VAL A 486 5.85 40.79 0.78
N ALA A 487 6.89 39.98 0.82
CA ALA A 487 8.28 40.44 0.76
C ALA A 487 8.98 40.00 -0.53
N PRO A 488 9.18 40.88 -1.53
CA PRO A 488 10.22 40.64 -2.53
C PRO A 488 11.55 40.42 -1.84
N THR A 489 12.26 39.34 -2.18
CA THR A 489 13.40 38.84 -1.42
C THR A 489 14.53 38.44 -2.35
N MET A 490 15.74 38.92 -2.10
CA MET A 490 16.95 38.35 -2.62
C MET A 490 17.32 37.16 -1.72
N LEU A 491 17.24 35.94 -2.28
CA LEU A 491 17.45 34.73 -1.50
C LEU A 491 18.93 34.52 -1.20
N ASP A 492 19.23 33.91 -0.07
CA ASP A 492 20.55 33.44 0.30
C ASP A 492 21.10 32.44 -0.74
N ALA A 493 22.40 32.37 -0.86
CA ALA A 493 23.04 31.36 -1.67
C ALA A 493 23.19 30.05 -0.89
N PRO A 494 22.89 28.88 -1.49
CA PRO A 494 23.22 27.59 -0.91
C PRO A 494 24.71 27.44 -0.63
N ALA A 495 25.06 26.65 0.38
CA ALA A 495 26.45 26.41 0.80
C ALA A 495 27.08 25.18 0.11
N ALA A 496 26.28 24.25 -0.35
CA ALA A 496 26.73 23.06 -1.06
C ALA A 496 26.88 23.29 -2.57
N VAL A 497 27.46 22.31 -3.28
CA VAL A 497 27.59 22.33 -4.73
C VAL A 497 26.23 22.43 -5.41
N MET A 498 26.14 23.34 -6.36
CA MET A 498 24.94 23.59 -7.14
C MET A 498 24.91 22.72 -8.41
N GLY A 499 24.66 21.44 -8.28
CA GLY A 499 24.63 20.46 -9.37
C GLY A 499 24.96 19.08 -8.86
N PRO A 500 25.15 18.10 -9.73
CA PRO A 500 25.56 16.77 -9.33
C PRO A 500 26.88 16.79 -8.56
N ALA A 501 26.99 15.96 -7.52
CA ALA A 501 28.27 15.71 -6.84
C ALA A 501 29.23 14.97 -7.75
N GLU A 502 30.53 15.04 -7.43
CA GLU A 502 31.54 14.20 -8.07
C GLU A 502 31.24 12.71 -7.79
N ALA A 503 31.50 11.83 -8.76
CA ALA A 503 31.28 10.39 -8.64
C ALA A 503 32.03 9.77 -7.43
N SER A 504 33.17 10.32 -7.04
CA SER A 504 33.92 9.93 -5.84
C SER A 504 33.13 10.21 -4.55
N VAL A 505 32.40 11.33 -4.49
CA VAL A 505 31.55 11.70 -3.35
C VAL A 505 30.34 10.78 -3.28
N VAL A 506 29.66 10.53 -4.41
CA VAL A 506 28.54 9.59 -4.50
C VAL A 506 28.97 8.19 -4.02
N SER A 507 30.10 7.68 -4.53
CA SER A 507 30.66 6.40 -4.10
C SER A 507 30.98 6.38 -2.59
N SER A 508 31.46 7.49 -2.04
CA SER A 508 31.76 7.63 -0.61
C SER A 508 30.47 7.56 0.24
N ILE A 509 29.41 8.25 -0.18
CA ILE A 509 28.09 8.19 0.49
C ILE A 509 27.61 6.75 0.51
N MET A 510 27.61 6.07 -0.63
CA MET A 510 27.15 4.69 -0.75
C MET A 510 27.94 3.74 0.15
N ASN A 511 29.28 3.84 0.15
CA ASN A 511 30.13 2.96 0.94
C ASN A 511 30.02 3.23 2.45
N SER A 512 29.67 4.44 2.86
CA SER A 512 29.51 4.82 4.27
C SER A 512 28.07 4.72 4.79
N SER A 513 27.12 4.41 3.91
CA SER A 513 25.70 4.32 4.27
C SER A 513 25.44 3.16 5.26
N PRO A 514 24.92 3.44 6.46
CA PRO A 514 24.51 2.39 7.39
C PRO A 514 23.25 1.65 6.89
N LEU A 515 22.47 2.28 6.02
CA LEU A 515 21.24 1.71 5.47
C LEU A 515 21.54 0.71 4.35
N LEU A 516 22.60 0.94 3.59
CA LEU A 516 22.92 0.07 2.47
C LEU A 516 23.18 -1.38 2.91
N ALA A 517 23.85 -1.56 4.07
CA ALA A 517 24.08 -2.89 4.63
C ALA A 517 22.78 -3.61 5.02
N ARG A 518 21.73 -2.87 5.37
CA ARG A 518 20.42 -3.43 5.78
C ARG A 518 19.50 -3.70 4.60
N TYR A 519 19.52 -2.85 3.58
CA TYR A 519 18.50 -2.84 2.52
C TYR A 519 19.01 -3.22 1.13
N ARG A 520 20.35 -3.39 0.92
CA ARG A 520 20.92 -3.69 -0.40
C ARG A 520 20.30 -4.92 -1.02
N ASP A 521 20.38 -6.03 -0.31
CA ASP A 521 20.03 -7.32 -0.85
C ASP A 521 18.56 -7.62 -0.53
N ALA A 522 17.81 -8.00 -1.56
CA ALA A 522 16.46 -8.52 -1.36
C ALA A 522 16.54 -9.88 -0.67
N VAL A 523 15.64 -10.11 0.27
CA VAL A 523 15.47 -11.38 0.97
C VAL A 523 14.22 -12.05 0.38
N ASP A 524 14.35 -13.31 -0.03
CA ASP A 524 13.26 -14.13 -0.54
C ASP A 524 12.91 -15.16 0.54
N ASN A 525 12.01 -14.81 1.44
CA ASN A 525 11.50 -15.70 2.47
C ASN A 525 10.34 -16.53 1.92
N GLU A 526 10.10 -17.71 2.53
CA GLU A 526 8.92 -18.51 2.21
C GLU A 526 7.64 -17.68 2.42
N SER A 527 6.84 -17.56 1.39
CA SER A 527 5.71 -16.65 1.30
C SER A 527 4.43 -17.35 0.83
N ALA A 528 3.40 -16.61 0.53
CA ALA A 528 2.15 -17.16 0.02
C ALA A 528 2.34 -17.91 -1.30
N PHE A 529 3.27 -17.51 -2.15
CA PHE A 529 3.52 -18.15 -3.45
C PHE A 529 3.97 -19.62 -3.27
N GLU A 530 5.01 -19.88 -2.49
CA GLU A 530 5.55 -21.22 -2.25
C GLU A 530 4.53 -22.11 -1.54
N LEU A 531 3.79 -21.54 -0.57
CA LEU A 531 2.75 -22.27 0.15
C LEU A 531 1.57 -22.65 -0.76
N MET A 532 1.16 -21.75 -1.67
CA MET A 532 0.10 -22.05 -2.64
C MET A 532 0.56 -23.05 -3.69
N GLU A 533 1.80 -22.94 -4.17
CA GLU A 533 2.37 -23.92 -5.10
C GLU A 533 2.43 -25.32 -4.46
N ALA A 534 2.86 -25.42 -3.20
CA ALA A 534 2.85 -26.65 -2.44
C ALA A 534 1.44 -27.24 -2.24
N ARG A 535 0.43 -26.39 -1.93
CA ARG A 535 -0.98 -26.80 -1.82
C ARG A 535 -1.51 -27.33 -3.14
N LEU A 536 -1.25 -26.62 -4.25
CA LEU A 536 -1.66 -27.06 -5.58
C LEU A 536 -1.01 -28.38 -5.99
N ALA A 537 0.29 -28.54 -5.72
CA ALA A 537 1.01 -29.79 -5.98
C ALA A 537 0.45 -30.95 -5.16
N ALA A 538 0.16 -30.73 -3.88
CA ALA A 538 -0.45 -31.75 -3.01
C ALA A 538 -1.86 -32.13 -3.48
N ALA A 539 -2.68 -31.14 -3.87
CA ALA A 539 -4.02 -31.38 -4.42
C ALA A 539 -3.96 -32.17 -5.75
N ALA A 540 -3.03 -31.83 -6.64
CA ALA A 540 -2.81 -32.56 -7.88
C ALA A 540 -2.41 -34.02 -7.64
N GLN A 541 -1.48 -34.27 -6.71
CA GLN A 541 -1.08 -35.64 -6.31
C GLN A 541 -2.25 -36.43 -5.69
N ALA A 542 -3.04 -35.78 -4.83
CA ALA A 542 -4.22 -36.42 -4.25
C ALA A 542 -5.27 -36.77 -5.32
N ALA A 543 -5.49 -35.89 -6.30
CA ALA A 543 -6.39 -36.12 -7.42
C ALA A 543 -5.89 -37.26 -8.32
N GLU A 544 -4.59 -37.34 -8.59
CA GLU A 544 -3.97 -38.45 -9.36
C GLU A 544 -4.11 -39.77 -8.62
N GLN A 545 -3.85 -39.79 -7.31
CA GLN A 545 -4.04 -40.99 -6.48
C GLN A 545 -5.50 -41.44 -6.47
N ALA A 546 -6.44 -40.50 -6.27
CA ALA A 546 -7.87 -40.82 -6.30
C ALA A 546 -8.31 -41.36 -7.69
N ALA A 547 -7.81 -40.79 -8.78
CA ALA A 547 -8.09 -41.25 -10.13
C ALA A 547 -7.50 -42.66 -10.38
N ALA A 548 -6.28 -42.93 -9.89
CA ALA A 548 -5.65 -44.22 -9.98
C ALA A 548 -6.41 -45.31 -9.16
N GLU A 549 -6.88 -44.93 -7.95
CA GLU A 549 -7.71 -45.84 -7.13
C GLU A 549 -9.07 -46.11 -7.79
N ALA A 550 -9.73 -45.08 -8.33
CA ALA A 550 -10.97 -45.22 -9.07
C ALA A 550 -10.80 -46.12 -10.31
N GLN A 551 -9.69 -45.95 -11.04
CA GLN A 551 -9.38 -46.82 -12.18
C GLN A 551 -9.14 -48.27 -11.76
N ARG A 552 -8.39 -48.49 -10.67
CA ARG A 552 -8.18 -49.86 -10.11
C ARG A 552 -9.51 -50.50 -9.69
N ALA A 553 -10.36 -49.77 -9.00
CA ALA A 553 -11.68 -50.25 -8.61
C ALA A 553 -12.56 -50.60 -9.82
N LEU A 554 -12.49 -49.82 -10.89
CA LEU A 554 -13.17 -50.08 -12.17
C LEU A 554 -12.65 -51.35 -12.85
N ASP A 555 -11.34 -51.55 -12.86
CA ASP A 555 -10.70 -52.71 -13.46
C ASP A 555 -10.95 -53.98 -12.63
N GLU A 556 -10.93 -53.88 -11.31
CA GLU A 556 -11.34 -54.97 -10.40
C GLU A 556 -12.82 -55.36 -10.59
N ALA A 557 -13.70 -54.35 -10.74
CA ALA A 557 -15.13 -54.57 -10.99
C ALA A 557 -15.36 -55.25 -12.36
N LYS A 558 -14.58 -54.91 -13.40
CA LYS A 558 -14.62 -55.56 -14.70
C LYS A 558 -14.10 -57.01 -14.61
N ALA A 559 -12.94 -57.21 -13.96
CA ALA A 559 -12.37 -58.55 -13.75
C ALA A 559 -13.34 -59.45 -12.98
N ARG A 560 -13.98 -58.93 -11.93
CA ARG A 560 -15.01 -59.66 -11.17
C ARG A 560 -16.21 -60.05 -12.03
N LYS A 561 -16.73 -59.15 -12.87
CA LYS A 561 -17.81 -59.45 -13.82
C LYS A 561 -17.40 -60.48 -14.88
N GLU A 562 -16.15 -60.45 -15.34
CA GLU A 562 -15.64 -61.45 -16.29
C GLU A 562 -15.46 -62.81 -15.61
N ALA A 563 -14.93 -62.84 -14.38
CA ALA A 563 -14.83 -64.07 -13.58
C ALA A 563 -16.20 -64.69 -13.28
N GLU A 564 -17.21 -63.87 -12.93
CA GLU A 564 -18.59 -64.33 -12.74
C GLU A 564 -19.20 -64.90 -14.04
N LYS A 565 -18.96 -64.24 -15.19
CA LYS A 565 -19.37 -64.77 -16.50
C LYS A 565 -18.65 -66.07 -16.88
N GLN A 566 -17.37 -66.18 -16.54
CA GLN A 566 -16.59 -67.41 -16.77
C GLN A 566 -17.10 -68.55 -15.88
N ALA A 567 -17.29 -68.27 -14.58
CA ALA A 567 -17.85 -69.24 -13.64
C ALA A 567 -19.25 -69.71 -14.05
N ALA A 568 -20.13 -68.77 -14.49
CA ALA A 568 -21.46 -69.12 -15.00
C ALA A 568 -21.41 -69.96 -16.28
N LYS A 569 -20.42 -69.73 -17.18
CA LYS A 569 -20.21 -70.55 -18.37
C LYS A 569 -19.72 -71.94 -18.01
N GLU A 570 -18.79 -72.06 -17.06
CA GLU A 570 -18.27 -73.38 -16.59
C GLU A 570 -19.37 -74.16 -15.87
N GLU A 571 -20.20 -73.45 -15.06
CA GLU A 571 -21.33 -74.11 -14.38
C GLU A 571 -22.39 -74.56 -15.38
N ALA A 572 -22.70 -73.74 -16.40
CA ALA A 572 -23.61 -74.17 -17.48
C ALA A 572 -23.02 -75.31 -18.34
N ALA A 573 -21.70 -75.31 -18.55
CA ALA A 573 -21.03 -76.44 -19.23
C ALA A 573 -21.08 -77.73 -18.40
N ARG A 574 -20.85 -77.61 -17.09
CA ARG A 574 -20.94 -78.72 -16.11
C ARG A 574 -22.38 -79.26 -15.99
N GLN A 575 -23.36 -78.40 -16.00
CA GLN A 575 -24.78 -78.81 -16.03
C GLN A 575 -25.12 -79.61 -17.32
N LYS A 576 -24.65 -79.05 -18.49
CA LYS A 576 -24.87 -79.75 -19.77
C LYS A 576 -24.15 -81.12 -19.81
N GLU A 577 -22.98 -81.23 -19.21
CA GLU A 577 -22.27 -82.53 -19.11
C GLU A 577 -22.98 -83.46 -18.16
N LEU A 578 -23.49 -83.00 -17.02
CA LEU A 578 -24.33 -83.78 -16.12
C LEU A 578 -25.65 -84.24 -16.78
N GLU A 579 -26.30 -83.37 -17.53
CA GLU A 579 -27.51 -83.73 -18.29
C GLU A 579 -27.21 -84.76 -19.38
N ARG A 580 -26.03 -84.67 -20.05
CA ARG A 580 -25.59 -85.59 -21.03
C ARG A 580 -25.33 -87.01 -20.36
N LEU A 581 -24.62 -87.03 -19.24
CA LEU A 581 -24.42 -88.20 -18.45
C LEU A 581 -25.72 -88.83 -17.93
N GLN A 582 -26.66 -87.95 -17.45
CA GLN A 582 -28.00 -88.41 -17.03
C GLN A 582 -28.76 -89.05 -18.21
N ARG A 583 -28.73 -88.47 -19.41
CA ARG A 583 -29.38 -89.02 -20.61
C ARG A 583 -28.68 -90.34 -21.08
N GLU A 584 -27.35 -90.40 -20.89
CA GLU A 584 -26.67 -91.71 -21.18
C GLU A 584 -27.02 -92.76 -20.17
N VAL A 585 -27.14 -92.39 -18.89
CA VAL A 585 -27.61 -93.33 -17.84
C VAL A 585 -29.04 -93.75 -18.10
N GLU A 586 -29.93 -92.74 -18.40
CA GLU A 586 -31.34 -93.03 -18.71
C GLU A 586 -31.50 -93.91 -19.96
N LYS A 587 -30.72 -93.66 -21.00
CA LYS A 587 -30.69 -94.56 -22.19
C LYS A 587 -30.10 -95.96 -21.86
N ALA A 588 -29.15 -96.05 -20.97
CA ALA A 588 -28.63 -97.33 -20.50
C ALA A 588 -29.65 -98.02 -19.61
N GLU A 589 -30.39 -97.29 -18.75
CA GLU A 589 -31.53 -97.82 -17.97
C GLU A 589 -32.70 -98.25 -18.86
N GLU A 590 -33.05 -97.43 -19.86
CA GLU A 590 -34.08 -97.82 -20.83
C GLU A 590 -33.70 -99.08 -21.63
N ARG A 591 -32.43 -99.16 -22.01
CA ARG A 591 -31.92 -100.40 -22.65
C ARG A 591 -32.00 -101.62 -21.71
N ARG A 592 -31.66 -101.35 -20.46
CA ARG A 592 -31.74 -102.39 -19.40
C ARG A 592 -33.20 -102.68 -19.06
N GLN A 593 -34.08 -101.67 -19.01
CA GLN A 593 -35.52 -101.88 -18.85
C GLN A 593 -36.14 -102.62 -20.03
N ARG A 594 -35.77 -102.22 -21.30
CA ARG A 594 -36.25 -102.99 -22.50
C ARG A 594 -35.77 -104.42 -22.53
N GLU A 595 -34.62 -104.71 -21.98
CA GLU A 595 -34.15 -106.08 -21.78
C GLU A 595 -34.92 -106.77 -20.64
N LEU A 596 -35.18 -106.05 -19.53
CA LEU A 596 -36.02 -106.51 -18.41
C LEU A 596 -37.52 -106.55 -18.81
N GLU A 597 -37.98 -105.63 -19.63
CA GLU A 597 -39.34 -105.72 -20.19
C GLU A 597 -39.52 -106.86 -21.15
N LYS A 598 -38.51 -107.13 -21.97
CA LYS A 598 -38.54 -108.36 -22.74
C LYS A 598 -38.55 -109.65 -21.88
N GLU A 599 -37.89 -109.61 -20.74
CA GLU A 599 -37.94 -110.65 -19.73
C GLU A 599 -39.24 -110.57 -18.88
N ALA A 600 -39.73 -109.33 -18.53
CA ALA A 600 -40.95 -109.11 -17.79
C ALA A 600 -42.20 -109.30 -18.63
N LEU A 601 -42.15 -109.03 -19.95
CA LEU A 601 -43.28 -109.32 -20.86
C LEU A 601 -43.52 -110.85 -20.95
N ARG A 602 -42.56 -111.58 -20.60
CA ARG A 602 -42.73 -113.04 -20.37
C ARG A 602 -43.40 -113.39 -19.02
N ARG A 603 -43.24 -112.50 -18.02
CA ARG A 603 -43.85 -112.64 -16.68
C ARG A 603 -45.11 -111.79 -16.46
N GLN A 604 -45.35 -110.82 -17.31
CA GLN A 604 -46.38 -109.79 -17.12
C GLN A 604 -47.74 -110.05 -17.80
N ARG A 605 -47.93 -111.13 -18.44
CA ARG A 605 -49.32 -111.54 -18.77
C ARG A 605 -50.16 -111.99 -17.55
N GLU A 606 -49.58 -111.97 -16.36
CA GLU A 606 -50.30 -112.33 -15.12
C GLU A 606 -50.50 -111.21 -14.07
N ALA A 607 -49.91 -109.98 -14.22
CA ALA A 607 -50.00 -108.96 -13.16
C ALA A 607 -50.72 -107.66 -13.57
N GLU A 608 -51.49 -107.61 -14.64
CA GLU A 608 -51.99 -106.37 -15.28
C GLU A 608 -53.33 -105.86 -14.65
N LYS A 609 -53.61 -106.12 -13.43
CA LYS A 609 -54.87 -105.65 -12.82
C LYS A 609 -54.75 -104.90 -11.50
N ALA A 610 -53.54 -104.54 -11.02
CA ALA A 610 -53.49 -104.01 -9.64
C ALA A 610 -52.92 -102.51 -9.48
N GLU A 611 -52.48 -101.77 -10.49
CA GLU A 611 -51.75 -100.56 -10.22
C GLU A 611 -52.21 -99.20 -10.87
N GLU A 612 -53.50 -99.00 -11.12
CA GLU A 612 -53.98 -97.77 -11.69
C GLU A 612 -54.36 -96.69 -10.65
N ARG A 613 -54.05 -96.88 -9.38
CA ARG A 613 -54.60 -95.97 -8.32
C ARG A 613 -53.56 -95.07 -7.58
N ARG A 614 -52.27 -94.95 -7.92
CA ARG A 614 -51.39 -94.16 -7.06
C ARG A 614 -50.59 -93.00 -7.70
N GLN A 615 -50.94 -92.52 -8.85
CA GLN A 615 -50.18 -91.37 -9.47
C GLN A 615 -50.97 -90.02 -9.59
N ARG A 616 -51.57 -89.58 -8.60
CA ARG A 616 -52.18 -88.19 -8.62
C ARG A 616 -51.77 -87.23 -7.48
N ALA A 617 -50.72 -87.55 -6.67
CA ALA A 617 -50.44 -86.78 -5.46
C ALA A 617 -49.13 -86.01 -5.40
N THR A 618 -48.20 -85.98 -6.37
CA THR A 618 -46.86 -85.40 -6.15
C THR A 618 -46.44 -84.27 -7.07
N GLN A 619 -47.35 -83.65 -7.84
CA GLN A 619 -46.98 -82.67 -8.85
C GLN A 619 -47.31 -81.21 -8.48
N ARG A 620 -47.54 -80.88 -7.20
CA ARG A 620 -47.94 -79.49 -6.76
C ARG A 620 -46.96 -78.73 -5.87
N VAL A 621 -45.75 -79.21 -5.53
CA VAL A 621 -44.90 -78.57 -4.49
C VAL A 621 -43.65 -77.89 -5.04
N ILE A 622 -43.25 -78.06 -6.31
CA ILE A 622 -41.96 -77.52 -6.82
C ILE A 622 -42.00 -76.15 -7.50
N GLU A 623 -43.19 -75.64 -7.85
CA GLU A 623 -43.28 -74.35 -8.62
C GLU A 623 -43.26 -73.05 -7.80
N SER A 624 -43.28 -73.08 -6.46
CA SER A 624 -43.38 -71.84 -5.62
C SER A 624 -42.05 -71.30 -5.09
N THR A 625 -40.92 -72.06 -5.19
CA THR A 625 -39.65 -71.67 -4.50
C THR A 625 -38.67 -70.89 -5.37
N VAL A 626 -38.80 -70.90 -6.72
CA VAL A 626 -37.83 -70.29 -7.65
C VAL A 626 -38.16 -68.79 -7.96
N LYS A 627 -39.39 -68.31 -7.67
CA LYS A 627 -39.82 -66.95 -7.99
C LYS A 627 -39.49 -65.89 -6.91
N THR A 628 -39.11 -66.28 -5.69
CA THR A 628 -38.93 -65.35 -4.56
C THR A 628 -37.48 -64.91 -4.35
N VAL A 629 -36.45 -65.60 -4.90
CA VAL A 629 -35.03 -65.25 -4.72
C VAL A 629 -34.53 -64.26 -5.79
N GLY A 630 -35.14 -64.22 -6.98
CA GLY A 630 -34.70 -63.36 -8.11
C GLY A 630 -35.07 -61.86 -7.95
N THR A 631 -36.08 -61.53 -7.16
CA THR A 631 -36.60 -60.17 -7.04
C THR A 631 -36.01 -59.35 -5.87
N THR A 632 -35.34 -59.99 -4.90
CA THR A 632 -34.79 -59.33 -3.74
C THR A 632 -33.33 -58.85 -3.99
N ALA A 633 -32.57 -59.54 -4.85
CA ALA A 633 -31.20 -59.14 -5.21
C ALA A 633 -31.12 -57.94 -6.17
N ALA A 634 -32.13 -57.77 -7.07
CA ALA A 634 -32.17 -56.66 -8.01
C ALA A 634 -32.59 -55.31 -7.37
N ARG A 635 -33.29 -55.32 -6.22
CA ARG A 635 -33.75 -54.10 -5.50
C ARG A 635 -32.73 -53.53 -4.52
N SER A 636 -31.73 -54.28 -4.07
CA SER A 636 -30.67 -53.79 -3.16
C SER A 636 -29.53 -53.11 -3.91
N LEU A 637 -29.22 -53.48 -5.13
CA LEU A 637 -28.15 -52.91 -5.95
C LEU A 637 -28.50 -51.56 -6.56
N THR A 638 -29.79 -51.28 -6.89
CA THR A 638 -30.23 -50.02 -7.41
C THR A 638 -30.35 -48.92 -6.35
N ARG A 639 -30.47 -49.23 -5.07
CA ARG A 639 -30.52 -48.24 -3.98
C ARG A 639 -29.15 -47.80 -3.49
N SER A 640 -28.09 -48.57 -3.70
CA SER A 640 -26.73 -48.24 -3.29
C SER A 640 -26.02 -47.30 -4.28
N ILE A 641 -26.41 -47.31 -5.58
CA ILE A 641 -25.75 -46.51 -6.63
C ILE A 641 -26.36 -45.11 -6.76
N LEU A 642 -27.66 -44.95 -6.43
CA LEU A 642 -28.31 -43.63 -6.52
C LEU A 642 -28.17 -42.75 -5.24
N GLY A 643 -27.70 -43.33 -4.13
CA GLY A 643 -27.56 -42.62 -2.85
C GLY A 643 -26.27 -41.82 -2.70
N THR A 644 -25.26 -42.10 -3.54
CA THR A 644 -23.93 -41.46 -3.47
C THR A 644 -23.69 -40.39 -4.53
N LEU A 645 -24.67 -40.14 -5.44
CA LEU A 645 -24.51 -39.16 -6.51
C LEU A 645 -25.28 -37.84 -6.23
N PHE A 646 -26.01 -37.75 -5.09
CA PHE A 646 -26.73 -36.54 -4.66
C PHE A 646 -26.61 -36.33 -3.15
N LYS A 647 -25.39 -36.21 -2.69
CA LYS A 647 -25.09 -35.51 -1.42
C LYS A 647 -23.76 -34.83 -1.52
#